data_241cc8da7a13d4c4457d89fb8cd1c1b1
#
_entry.id   241cc8da7a13d4c4457d89fb8cd1c1b1
#
_cell.length_a   1.000
_cell.length_b   1.000
_cell.length_c   1.000
_cell.angle_alpha   90.00
_cell.angle_beta   90.00
_cell.angle_gamma   90.00
#
_symmetry.space_group_name_H-M   'P 1'
#
loop_
_entity.id
_entity.type
_entity.pdbx_description
1 polymer ?
#
loop_
_entity_poly.entity_id
_entity_poly.type
_entity_poly.pdbx_seq_one_letter_code
_entity_poly.pdbx_strand_id
1 'polypeptide(L)'
;MRYVVSLGSLGLLRLLGAPWSWSVAAGLGLYLGSGGWRYLYVAVRTARRDLHGVMVLLRVKLALWHHMRKGSTIPSIFTQTVARHPDKPALVYEATGETWTFSELEQLSNGIAHWALSRGWGSGDVVAVLMESRPLQVALWLGLAKIGVESALINFNLRRDSLIHCLAVSRARALIFGAELADAVSEVSSSLSESTPLFCTGDLSLDHMTSLKAQPLDSLLASAPRHPPSCTPSKGFSDRLFYIYTSGTTGLPKAAIVVHSRYYRMADFVYYAFGMKPDDVLYDCLPLYHSAGNIIGVGQCLINGLTVVVKKKFSASRFWEDCIRYNCTVVQYIGEICRYLLSQPVRPSEREHRVRLAVGNGLRPSVWEAFTQRFGIKQIGEFYGATECNCSIANMDGKVGSCGFNSMILPSVYPIRLVKVNEETMELVRNKDGLCVPCQPGEPGLLVGKINQQDPLRRFDGYANQDATKKKIAYNVFKKNDSAYLSGDVLVMDEFGYMYFRDRGGDTFRWKGENVSTTEVEGTLSSLLGQRDVAVYGVAVPGVEGKAGMAAIAESTGSFNCESFLREVQKVLPPYARPVFLRISPQVDTTGTFKIQKTRLQKEGFDPRVTADQLYFLNSRAGHYEVMTEAMYNALVEGRIPL
;
A
#
# COMPACT_ATOMS: atom_id res chain seq x y z
N MET A 1 -11.17 -36.65 -2.18
CA MET A 1 -10.97 -38.11 -2.31
C MET A 1 -10.60 -38.79 -0.97
N ARG A 2 -9.55 -38.36 -0.24
CA ARG A 2 -9.11 -38.93 1.05
C ARG A 2 -10.19 -39.00 2.11
N TYR A 3 -10.94 -37.93 2.34
CA TYR A 3 -12.08 -37.89 3.28
C TYR A 3 -13.19 -38.85 2.90
N VAL A 4 -13.47 -38.99 1.60
CA VAL A 4 -14.53 -39.90 1.10
C VAL A 4 -14.14 -41.34 1.35
N VAL A 5 -12.87 -41.70 1.14
CA VAL A 5 -12.37 -43.07 1.41
C VAL A 5 -12.40 -43.38 2.91
N SER A 6 -11.92 -42.46 3.75
CA SER A 6 -11.90 -42.66 5.21
C SER A 6 -13.31 -42.68 5.84
N LEU A 7 -14.21 -41.82 5.40
CA LEU A 7 -15.61 -41.83 5.84
C LEU A 7 -16.38 -43.02 5.28
N GLY A 8 -16.10 -43.39 4.02
CA GLY A 8 -16.67 -44.57 3.39
C GLY A 8 -16.26 -45.87 4.10
N SER A 9 -14.98 -46.01 4.48
CA SER A 9 -14.49 -47.15 5.25
C SER A 9 -15.09 -47.21 6.66
N LEU A 10 -15.24 -46.07 7.33
CA LEU A 10 -15.92 -45.98 8.63
C LEU A 10 -17.39 -46.44 8.51
N GLY A 11 -18.10 -45.95 7.50
CA GLY A 11 -19.50 -46.35 7.24
C GLY A 11 -19.61 -47.81 6.91
N LEU A 12 -18.73 -48.38 6.07
CA LEU A 12 -18.72 -49.78 5.71
C LEU A 12 -18.47 -50.69 6.93
N LEU A 13 -17.47 -50.40 7.76
CA LEU A 13 -17.17 -51.12 8.97
C LEU A 13 -18.34 -51.08 9.97
N ARG A 14 -19.05 -49.96 10.05
CA ARG A 14 -20.26 -49.86 10.88
C ARG A 14 -21.39 -50.72 10.34
N LEU A 15 -21.61 -50.77 9.03
CA LEU A 15 -22.59 -51.62 8.37
C LEU A 15 -22.29 -53.13 8.61
N LEU A 16 -21.01 -53.49 8.70
CA LEU A 16 -20.55 -54.84 9.01
C LEU A 16 -20.57 -55.18 10.52
N GLY A 17 -21.11 -54.29 11.38
CA GLY A 17 -21.27 -54.53 12.81
C GLY A 17 -20.03 -54.30 13.66
N ALA A 18 -18.94 -53.75 13.11
CA ALA A 18 -17.71 -53.47 13.86
C ALA A 18 -17.95 -52.43 14.98
N PRO A 19 -17.30 -52.54 16.16
CA PRO A 19 -17.38 -51.57 17.23
C PRO A 19 -16.94 -50.16 16.75
N TRP A 20 -17.52 -49.12 17.34
CA TRP A 20 -17.18 -47.73 17.00
C TRP A 20 -15.67 -47.41 17.12
N SER A 21 -15.03 -47.94 18.17
CA SER A 21 -13.59 -47.82 18.40
C SER A 21 -12.75 -48.33 17.23
N TRP A 22 -13.07 -49.52 16.72
CA TRP A 22 -12.36 -50.14 15.60
C TRP A 22 -12.65 -49.40 14.28
N SER A 23 -13.91 -49.00 14.05
CA SER A 23 -14.31 -48.27 12.84
C SER A 23 -13.62 -46.89 12.77
N VAL A 24 -13.55 -46.16 13.89
CA VAL A 24 -12.85 -44.88 13.99
C VAL A 24 -11.34 -45.07 13.84
N ALA A 25 -10.76 -46.08 14.51
CA ALA A 25 -9.32 -46.35 14.42
C ALA A 25 -8.89 -46.71 12.99
N ALA A 26 -9.66 -47.54 12.29
CA ALA A 26 -9.40 -47.90 10.89
C ALA A 26 -9.58 -46.70 9.94
N GLY A 27 -10.64 -45.91 10.10
CA GLY A 27 -10.85 -44.70 9.34
C GLY A 27 -9.73 -43.67 9.55
N LEU A 28 -9.28 -43.47 10.79
CA LEU A 28 -8.15 -42.62 11.13
C LEU A 28 -6.84 -43.15 10.56
N GLY A 29 -6.59 -44.47 10.68
CA GLY A 29 -5.41 -45.13 10.12
C GLY A 29 -5.32 -44.96 8.60
N LEU A 30 -6.43 -45.15 7.89
CA LEU A 30 -6.51 -44.93 6.44
C LEU A 30 -6.32 -43.45 6.08
N TYR A 31 -6.90 -42.54 6.85
CA TYR A 31 -6.70 -41.13 6.67
C TYR A 31 -5.21 -40.72 6.83
N LEU A 32 -4.58 -41.15 7.91
CA LEU A 32 -3.17 -40.88 8.20
C LEU A 32 -2.26 -41.56 7.15
N GLY A 33 -2.49 -42.80 6.81
CA GLY A 33 -1.73 -43.57 5.82
C GLY A 33 -1.84 -42.99 4.41
N SER A 34 -2.99 -42.38 4.06
CA SER A 34 -3.19 -41.70 2.79
C SER A 34 -2.55 -40.31 2.73
N GLY A 35 -1.76 -39.90 3.72
CA GLY A 35 -1.09 -38.62 3.81
C GLY A 35 -1.89 -37.51 4.52
N GLY A 36 -2.98 -37.88 5.21
CA GLY A 36 -3.76 -36.94 6.06
C GLY A 36 -2.98 -36.40 7.25
N TRP A 37 -1.92 -37.11 7.67
CA TRP A 37 -1.01 -36.62 8.71
C TRP A 37 -0.38 -35.28 8.39
N ARG A 38 -0.09 -34.98 7.09
CA ARG A 38 0.44 -33.67 6.66
C ARG A 38 -0.57 -32.56 6.93
N TYR A 39 -1.85 -32.82 6.63
CA TYR A 39 -2.91 -31.85 6.94
C TYR A 39 -3.03 -31.59 8.45
N LEU A 40 -3.00 -32.66 9.27
CA LEU A 40 -3.02 -32.53 10.72
C LEU A 40 -1.80 -31.78 11.25
N TYR A 41 -0.62 -32.05 10.71
CA TYR A 41 0.60 -31.33 11.06
C TYR A 41 0.46 -29.83 10.77
N VAL A 42 0.01 -29.45 9.56
CA VAL A 42 -0.25 -28.06 9.20
C VAL A 42 -1.31 -27.46 10.14
N ALA A 43 -2.42 -28.18 10.37
CA ALA A 43 -3.49 -27.72 11.24
C ALA A 43 -2.99 -27.39 12.66
N VAL A 44 -2.23 -28.30 13.28
CA VAL A 44 -1.67 -28.09 14.63
C VAL A 44 -0.73 -26.88 14.66
N ARG A 45 0.12 -26.74 13.64
CA ARG A 45 1.10 -25.63 13.56
C ARG A 45 0.46 -24.28 13.31
N THR A 46 -0.65 -24.22 12.61
CA THR A 46 -1.28 -22.96 12.17
C THR A 46 -2.59 -22.65 12.91
N ALA A 47 -3.15 -23.57 13.68
CA ALA A 47 -4.47 -23.43 14.31
C ALA A 47 -4.65 -22.14 15.11
N ARG A 48 -3.66 -21.75 15.91
CA ARG A 48 -3.73 -20.52 16.72
C ARG A 48 -3.85 -19.28 15.83
N ARG A 49 -3.01 -19.18 14.78
CA ARG A 49 -3.03 -18.08 13.80
C ARG A 49 -4.34 -18.07 13.02
N ASP A 50 -4.74 -19.22 12.49
CA ASP A 50 -5.92 -19.36 11.66
C ASP A 50 -7.20 -19.04 12.44
N LEU A 51 -7.30 -19.50 13.69
CA LEU A 51 -8.41 -19.16 14.58
C LEU A 51 -8.45 -17.66 14.89
N HIS A 52 -7.30 -17.04 15.15
CA HIS A 52 -7.21 -15.59 15.33
C HIS A 52 -7.70 -14.86 14.07
N GLY A 53 -7.24 -15.26 12.87
CA GLY A 53 -7.69 -14.71 11.60
C GLY A 53 -9.18 -14.82 11.37
N VAL A 54 -9.78 -15.98 11.67
CA VAL A 54 -11.23 -16.18 11.58
C VAL A 54 -11.98 -15.26 12.56
N MET A 55 -11.50 -15.11 13.80
CA MET A 55 -12.12 -14.21 14.78
C MET A 55 -12.06 -12.74 14.32
N VAL A 56 -10.93 -12.29 13.77
CA VAL A 56 -10.79 -10.94 13.21
C VAL A 56 -11.78 -10.73 12.07
N LEU A 57 -11.82 -11.64 11.10
CA LEU A 57 -12.74 -11.57 9.96
C LEU A 57 -14.21 -11.56 10.41
N LEU A 58 -14.56 -12.38 11.40
CA LEU A 58 -15.92 -12.44 11.93
C LEU A 58 -16.31 -11.12 12.62
N ARG A 59 -15.44 -10.57 13.45
CA ARG A 59 -15.67 -9.26 14.10
C ARG A 59 -15.90 -8.15 13.08
N VAL A 60 -14.98 -8.02 12.12
CA VAL A 60 -15.09 -7.02 11.06
C VAL A 60 -16.37 -7.22 10.24
N LYS A 61 -16.70 -8.47 9.89
CA LYS A 61 -17.91 -8.78 9.12
C LYS A 61 -19.19 -8.42 9.88
N LEU A 62 -19.26 -8.72 11.17
CA LEU A 62 -20.40 -8.37 12.01
C LEU A 62 -20.55 -6.84 12.15
N ALA A 63 -19.45 -6.13 12.35
CA ALA A 63 -19.46 -4.67 12.40
C ALA A 63 -19.89 -4.05 11.06
N LEU A 64 -19.36 -4.52 9.94
CA LEU A 64 -19.77 -4.08 8.61
C LEU A 64 -21.27 -4.31 8.39
N TRP A 65 -21.77 -5.47 8.73
CA TRP A 65 -23.18 -5.80 8.59
C TRP A 65 -24.09 -4.91 9.48
N HIS A 66 -23.64 -4.62 10.72
CA HIS A 66 -24.34 -3.68 11.61
C HIS A 66 -24.44 -2.28 10.99
N HIS A 67 -23.32 -1.73 10.50
CA HIS A 67 -23.27 -0.41 9.88
C HIS A 67 -24.03 -0.35 8.55
N MET A 68 -23.98 -1.43 7.75
CA MET A 68 -24.78 -1.55 6.53
C MET A 68 -26.27 -1.44 6.83
N ARG A 69 -26.77 -2.16 7.85
CA ARG A 69 -28.20 -2.11 8.24
C ARG A 69 -28.63 -0.76 8.79
N LYS A 70 -27.73 -0.07 9.49
CA LYS A 70 -28.00 1.27 10.02
C LYS A 70 -27.91 2.37 8.95
N GLY A 71 -27.41 2.08 7.76
CA GLY A 71 -27.09 3.11 6.77
C GLY A 71 -26.01 4.08 7.27
N SER A 72 -25.07 3.61 8.11
CA SER A 72 -24.04 4.47 8.71
C SER A 72 -23.14 5.09 7.65
N THR A 73 -22.50 6.20 8.00
CA THR A 73 -21.41 6.83 7.24
C THR A 73 -20.20 7.01 8.15
N ILE A 74 -19.01 7.25 7.63
CA ILE A 74 -17.84 7.51 8.48
C ILE A 74 -18.08 8.72 9.40
N PRO A 75 -18.65 9.85 8.94
CA PRO A 75 -19.02 10.93 9.86
C PRO A 75 -19.95 10.50 10.99
N SER A 76 -20.99 9.70 10.71
CA SER A 76 -21.92 9.25 11.75
C SER A 76 -21.28 8.29 12.76
N ILE A 77 -20.31 7.49 12.33
CA ILE A 77 -19.50 6.62 13.20
C ILE A 77 -18.57 7.48 14.07
N PHE A 78 -17.94 8.50 13.48
CA PHE A 78 -17.09 9.43 14.20
C PHE A 78 -17.86 10.19 15.29
N THR A 79 -19.06 10.67 15.00
CA THR A 79 -19.94 11.32 16.03
C THR A 79 -20.19 10.39 17.24
N GLN A 80 -20.36 9.07 17.01
CA GLN A 80 -20.47 8.10 18.10
C GLN A 80 -19.15 7.96 18.88
N THR A 81 -18.00 8.07 18.21
CA THR A 81 -16.69 8.05 18.85
C THR A 81 -16.46 9.31 19.69
N VAL A 82 -16.87 10.48 19.19
CA VAL A 82 -16.87 11.75 19.94
C VAL A 82 -17.70 11.64 21.22
N ALA A 83 -18.91 11.08 21.14
CA ALA A 83 -19.76 10.89 22.32
C ALA A 83 -19.12 10.01 23.40
N ARG A 84 -18.23 9.08 23.02
CA ARG A 84 -17.49 8.23 23.97
C ARG A 84 -16.26 8.90 24.58
N HIS A 85 -15.63 9.81 23.85
CA HIS A 85 -14.33 10.38 24.19
C HIS A 85 -14.23 11.89 23.88
N PRO A 86 -15.17 12.75 24.33
CA PRO A 86 -15.26 14.14 23.86
C PRO A 86 -13.98 14.95 24.10
N ASP A 87 -13.39 14.83 25.27
CA ASP A 87 -12.25 15.64 25.72
C ASP A 87 -10.89 14.99 25.51
N LYS A 88 -10.87 13.76 24.96
CA LYS A 88 -9.63 13.06 24.65
C LYS A 88 -8.95 13.71 23.47
N PRO A 89 -7.59 13.82 23.44
CA PRO A 89 -6.87 14.18 22.24
C PRO A 89 -7.18 13.23 21.06
N ALA A 90 -7.65 13.78 19.96
CA ALA A 90 -7.92 13.05 18.73
C ALA A 90 -6.73 13.13 17.78
N LEU A 91 -6.35 14.35 17.42
CA LEU A 91 -5.24 14.64 16.51
C LEU A 91 -4.25 15.58 17.19
N VAL A 92 -2.97 15.25 17.10
CA VAL A 92 -1.86 16.10 17.54
C VAL A 92 -1.01 16.44 16.32
N TYR A 93 -0.78 17.72 16.05
CA TYR A 93 0.05 18.14 14.93
C TYR A 93 1.49 18.36 15.38
N GLU A 94 2.40 17.49 14.97
CA GLU A 94 3.79 17.53 15.41
C GLU A 94 4.49 18.85 15.06
N ALA A 95 4.19 19.46 13.89
CA ALA A 95 4.88 20.65 13.42
C ALA A 95 4.67 21.88 14.33
N THR A 96 3.53 22.00 14.97
CA THR A 96 3.19 23.13 15.86
C THR A 96 3.00 22.73 17.32
N GLY A 97 2.77 21.43 17.60
CA GLY A 97 2.35 20.93 18.90
C GLY A 97 0.86 21.12 19.19
N GLU A 98 0.10 21.66 18.23
CA GLU A 98 -1.34 21.86 18.34
C GLU A 98 -2.06 20.52 18.56
N THR A 99 -2.99 20.50 19.50
CA THR A 99 -3.76 19.30 19.83
C THR A 99 -5.24 19.63 19.72
N TRP A 100 -5.97 18.80 18.98
CA TRP A 100 -7.42 18.84 18.86
C TRP A 100 -8.04 17.66 19.57
N THR A 101 -9.00 17.94 20.46
CA THR A 101 -9.86 16.92 21.06
C THR A 101 -10.85 16.36 20.04
N PHE A 102 -11.50 15.25 20.37
CA PHE A 102 -12.57 14.69 19.55
C PHE A 102 -13.71 15.69 19.35
N SER A 103 -14.08 16.45 20.39
CA SER A 103 -15.10 17.52 20.30
C SER A 103 -14.67 18.66 19.39
N GLU A 104 -13.43 19.12 19.47
CA GLU A 104 -12.92 20.21 18.63
C GLU A 104 -12.87 19.81 17.16
N LEU A 105 -12.42 18.58 16.86
CA LEU A 105 -12.44 18.04 15.49
C LEU A 105 -13.87 17.93 14.95
N GLU A 106 -14.83 17.47 15.79
CA GLU A 106 -16.25 17.40 15.43
C GLU A 106 -16.82 18.79 15.12
N GLN A 107 -16.57 19.76 16.00
CA GLN A 107 -17.04 21.14 15.82
C GLN A 107 -16.45 21.79 14.57
N LEU A 108 -15.16 21.60 14.30
CA LEU A 108 -14.54 22.13 13.08
C LEU A 108 -15.13 21.50 11.84
N SER A 109 -15.31 20.18 11.83
CA SER A 109 -15.93 19.48 10.72
C SER A 109 -17.40 19.90 10.49
N ASN A 110 -18.13 20.24 11.55
CA ASN A 110 -19.46 20.85 11.44
C ASN A 110 -19.38 22.23 10.76
N GLY A 111 -18.43 23.07 11.17
CA GLY A 111 -18.21 24.37 10.54
C GLY A 111 -17.92 24.28 9.04
N ILE A 112 -17.09 23.30 8.65
CA ILE A 112 -16.82 23.03 7.24
C ILE A 112 -18.09 22.59 6.50
N ALA A 113 -18.90 21.75 7.11
CA ALA A 113 -20.18 21.32 6.53
C ALA A 113 -21.12 22.52 6.30
N HIS A 114 -21.30 23.39 7.28
CA HIS A 114 -22.12 24.61 7.15
C HIS A 114 -21.58 25.56 6.09
N TRP A 115 -20.27 25.79 6.05
CA TRP A 115 -19.63 26.60 5.02
C TRP A 115 -19.90 26.01 3.62
N ALA A 116 -19.70 24.72 3.43
CA ALA A 116 -19.93 24.07 2.14
C ALA A 116 -21.41 24.11 1.73
N LEU A 117 -22.37 23.94 2.66
CA LEU A 117 -23.79 24.13 2.41
C LEU A 117 -24.12 25.56 1.95
N SER A 118 -23.48 26.58 2.55
CA SER A 118 -23.68 27.99 2.13
C SER A 118 -23.21 28.25 0.70
N ARG A 119 -22.35 27.38 0.14
CA ARG A 119 -21.92 27.40 -1.27
C ARG A 119 -22.86 26.62 -2.20
N GLY A 120 -23.92 26.02 -1.66
CA GLY A 120 -24.83 25.18 -2.43
C GLY A 120 -24.26 23.80 -2.78
N TRP A 121 -23.25 23.33 -2.01
CA TRP A 121 -22.65 22.01 -2.23
C TRP A 121 -23.42 20.92 -1.49
N GLY A 122 -23.48 19.71 -2.07
CA GLY A 122 -24.20 18.59 -1.50
C GLY A 122 -23.81 17.24 -2.12
N SER A 123 -24.67 16.26 -1.92
CA SER A 123 -24.45 14.88 -2.37
C SER A 123 -24.17 14.80 -3.88
N GLY A 124 -23.05 14.17 -4.23
CA GLY A 124 -22.60 13.99 -5.61
C GLY A 124 -21.61 15.04 -6.10
N ASP A 125 -21.41 16.14 -5.35
CA ASP A 125 -20.35 17.08 -5.65
C ASP A 125 -19.00 16.53 -5.19
N VAL A 126 -17.93 16.92 -5.90
CA VAL A 126 -16.56 16.57 -5.56
C VAL A 126 -15.76 17.85 -5.32
N VAL A 127 -14.99 17.88 -4.23
CA VAL A 127 -14.07 18.98 -3.90
C VAL A 127 -12.65 18.44 -3.79
N ALA A 128 -11.75 19.02 -4.55
CA ALA A 128 -10.34 18.64 -4.49
C ALA A 128 -9.64 19.29 -3.28
N VAL A 129 -8.80 18.52 -2.60
CA VAL A 129 -8.02 18.95 -1.45
C VAL A 129 -6.54 18.73 -1.74
N LEU A 130 -5.76 19.80 -1.78
CA LEU A 130 -4.33 19.82 -2.12
C LEU A 130 -3.56 20.59 -1.04
N MET A 131 -2.98 19.87 -0.07
CA MET A 131 -2.19 20.48 1.01
C MET A 131 -1.24 19.47 1.62
N GLU A 132 -0.19 19.96 2.30
CA GLU A 132 0.67 19.11 3.11
C GLU A 132 -0.11 18.51 4.29
N SER A 133 0.36 17.35 4.78
CA SER A 133 -0.32 16.61 5.87
C SER A 133 -0.48 17.46 7.13
N ARG A 134 -1.72 17.66 7.57
CA ARG A 134 -2.09 18.38 8.79
C ARG A 134 -3.52 18.06 9.22
N PRO A 135 -3.90 18.27 10.50
CA PRO A 135 -5.23 17.95 11.02
C PRO A 135 -6.38 18.57 10.24
N LEU A 136 -6.21 19.79 9.70
CA LEU A 136 -7.22 20.47 8.88
C LEU A 136 -7.63 19.65 7.65
N GLN A 137 -6.71 18.91 7.03
CA GLN A 137 -7.05 18.02 5.90
C GLN A 137 -8.08 16.97 6.31
N VAL A 138 -7.97 16.42 7.52
CA VAL A 138 -8.94 15.46 8.07
C VAL A 138 -10.28 16.14 8.32
N ALA A 139 -10.29 17.29 8.97
CA ALA A 139 -11.51 18.04 9.23
C ALA A 139 -12.25 18.41 7.94
N LEU A 140 -11.51 18.79 6.87
CA LEU A 140 -12.08 19.14 5.57
C LEU A 140 -12.85 17.99 4.94
N TRP A 141 -12.20 16.84 4.71
CA TRP A 141 -12.91 15.74 4.07
C TRP A 141 -14.03 15.17 4.96
N LEU A 142 -13.83 15.18 6.28
CA LEU A 142 -14.86 14.74 7.24
C LEU A 142 -16.09 15.66 7.22
N GLY A 143 -15.87 16.98 7.23
CA GLY A 143 -16.95 17.97 7.16
C GLY A 143 -17.71 17.94 5.83
N LEU A 144 -16.99 17.81 4.71
CA LEU A 144 -17.60 17.64 3.39
C LEU A 144 -18.42 16.34 3.34
N ALA A 145 -17.92 15.25 3.88
CA ALA A 145 -18.63 13.98 3.94
C ALA A 145 -19.90 14.02 4.80
N LYS A 146 -20.01 14.92 5.81
CA LYS A 146 -21.24 15.11 6.61
C LYS A 146 -22.43 15.53 5.79
N ILE A 147 -22.19 16.20 4.66
CA ILE A 147 -23.24 16.67 3.73
C ILE A 147 -23.24 15.88 2.42
N GLY A 148 -22.51 14.77 2.35
CA GLY A 148 -22.44 13.88 1.20
C GLY A 148 -21.53 14.35 0.05
N VAL A 149 -20.75 15.40 0.24
CA VAL A 149 -19.73 15.86 -0.72
C VAL A 149 -18.53 14.93 -0.65
N GLU A 150 -18.05 14.50 -1.82
CA GLU A 150 -16.88 13.62 -1.97
C GLU A 150 -15.61 14.48 -2.04
N SER A 151 -14.52 14.01 -1.46
CA SER A 151 -13.23 14.70 -1.54
C SER A 151 -12.29 14.01 -2.51
N ALA A 152 -11.54 14.76 -3.31
CA ALA A 152 -10.43 14.24 -4.10
C ALA A 152 -9.12 14.60 -3.38
N LEU A 153 -8.48 13.62 -2.74
CA LEU A 153 -7.28 13.83 -1.93
C LEU A 153 -6.04 13.78 -2.84
N ILE A 154 -5.54 14.94 -3.22
CA ILE A 154 -4.47 15.06 -4.21
C ILE A 154 -3.10 15.03 -3.54
N ASN A 155 -2.18 14.29 -4.15
CA ASN A 155 -0.78 14.26 -3.74
C ASN A 155 -0.14 15.65 -3.93
N PHE A 156 0.29 16.27 -2.84
CA PHE A 156 0.86 17.62 -2.83
C PHE A 156 2.21 17.73 -3.55
N ASN A 157 2.84 16.61 -3.92
CA ASN A 157 4.07 16.62 -4.73
C ASN A 157 3.80 16.72 -6.24
N LEU A 158 2.55 16.55 -6.69
CA LEU A 158 2.21 16.64 -8.11
C LEU A 158 2.33 18.07 -8.63
N ARG A 159 2.75 18.18 -9.89
CA ARG A 159 2.91 19.45 -10.61
C ARG A 159 2.37 19.31 -12.03
N ARG A 160 2.07 20.44 -12.67
CA ARG A 160 1.72 20.54 -14.09
C ARG A 160 0.73 19.48 -14.55
N ASP A 161 1.03 18.74 -15.61
CA ASP A 161 0.13 17.78 -16.26
C ASP A 161 -0.44 16.72 -15.31
N SER A 162 0.36 16.23 -14.37
CA SER A 162 -0.11 15.26 -13.37
C SER A 162 -1.14 15.85 -12.41
N LEU A 163 -0.96 17.13 -12.02
CA LEU A 163 -1.91 17.83 -11.18
C LEU A 163 -3.20 18.15 -11.95
N ILE A 164 -3.09 18.66 -13.18
CA ILE A 164 -4.23 18.91 -14.08
C ILE A 164 -5.04 17.63 -14.28
N HIS A 165 -4.35 16.52 -14.57
CA HIS A 165 -5.00 15.21 -14.74
C HIS A 165 -5.80 14.79 -13.51
N CYS A 166 -5.24 14.91 -12.30
CA CYS A 166 -5.94 14.53 -11.08
C CYS A 166 -7.19 15.37 -10.85
N LEU A 167 -7.12 16.68 -11.10
CA LEU A 167 -8.26 17.59 -10.98
C LEU A 167 -9.34 17.25 -12.01
N ALA A 168 -8.95 16.97 -13.25
CA ALA A 168 -9.89 16.62 -14.33
C ALA A 168 -10.60 15.27 -14.09
N VAL A 169 -9.87 14.24 -13.68
CA VAL A 169 -10.41 12.87 -13.47
C VAL A 169 -11.45 12.84 -12.35
N SER A 170 -11.25 13.61 -11.28
CA SER A 170 -12.22 13.70 -10.18
C SER A 170 -13.44 14.55 -10.51
N ARG A 171 -13.39 15.37 -11.57
CA ARG A 171 -14.41 16.37 -11.90
C ARG A 171 -14.73 17.29 -10.72
N ALA A 172 -13.68 17.69 -9.99
CA ALA A 172 -13.83 18.55 -8.83
C ALA A 172 -14.41 19.91 -9.23
N ARG A 173 -15.47 20.31 -8.54
CA ARG A 173 -16.12 21.63 -8.77
C ARG A 173 -15.46 22.78 -8.02
N ALA A 174 -14.54 22.47 -7.09
CA ALA A 174 -13.76 23.45 -6.32
C ALA A 174 -12.42 22.84 -5.93
N LEU A 175 -11.43 23.69 -5.69
CA LEU A 175 -10.13 23.31 -5.16
C LEU A 175 -9.86 24.06 -3.84
N ILE A 176 -9.60 23.29 -2.78
CA ILE A 176 -9.07 23.78 -1.51
C ILE A 176 -7.58 23.46 -1.48
N PHE A 177 -6.73 24.47 -1.28
CA PHE A 177 -5.28 24.25 -1.24
C PHE A 177 -4.61 24.97 -0.07
N GLY A 178 -3.44 24.48 0.32
CA GLY A 178 -2.58 25.14 1.30
C GLY A 178 -1.72 26.22 0.64
N ALA A 179 -1.50 27.36 1.31
CA ALA A 179 -0.71 28.46 0.81
C ALA A 179 0.71 28.05 0.39
N GLU A 180 1.25 27.00 1.00
CA GLU A 180 2.55 26.39 0.67
C GLU A 180 2.60 25.78 -0.75
N LEU A 181 1.44 25.62 -1.40
CA LEU A 181 1.32 25.06 -2.75
C LEU A 181 0.79 26.08 -3.78
N ALA A 182 0.82 27.38 -3.43
CA ALA A 182 0.33 28.45 -4.29
C ALA A 182 1.01 28.46 -5.66
N ASP A 183 2.34 28.28 -5.71
CA ASP A 183 3.09 28.20 -6.97
C ASP A 183 2.60 27.05 -7.85
N ALA A 184 2.39 25.86 -7.26
CA ALA A 184 1.90 24.69 -7.99
C ALA A 184 0.49 24.92 -8.56
N VAL A 185 -0.38 25.61 -7.82
CA VAL A 185 -1.72 25.97 -8.29
C VAL A 185 -1.65 27.05 -9.36
N SER A 186 -0.75 28.03 -9.21
CA SER A 186 -0.53 29.09 -10.20
C SER A 186 -0.07 28.53 -11.54
N GLU A 187 0.85 27.55 -11.54
CA GLU A 187 1.33 26.89 -12.77
C GLU A 187 0.21 26.20 -13.58
N VAL A 188 -0.87 25.78 -12.92
CA VAL A 188 -1.97 25.06 -13.57
C VAL A 188 -3.25 25.89 -13.68
N SER A 189 -3.27 27.10 -13.15
CA SER A 189 -4.48 27.95 -13.06
C SER A 189 -5.14 28.23 -14.41
N SER A 190 -4.35 28.42 -15.48
CA SER A 190 -4.85 28.62 -16.84
C SER A 190 -5.55 27.39 -17.44
N SER A 191 -5.29 26.19 -16.88
CA SER A 191 -5.92 24.93 -17.30
C SER A 191 -7.16 24.60 -16.49
N LEU A 192 -7.45 25.36 -15.42
CA LEU A 192 -8.67 25.22 -14.65
C LEU A 192 -9.80 26.00 -15.32
N SER A 193 -11.03 25.51 -15.16
CA SER A 193 -12.20 26.27 -15.59
C SER A 193 -12.29 27.59 -14.79
N GLU A 194 -12.57 28.70 -15.46
CA GLU A 194 -12.80 30.00 -14.79
C GLU A 194 -13.91 29.94 -13.74
N SER A 195 -14.82 28.97 -13.87
CA SER A 195 -15.90 28.74 -12.92
C SER A 195 -15.49 27.90 -11.71
N THR A 196 -14.26 27.38 -11.64
CA THR A 196 -13.79 26.57 -10.51
C THR A 196 -13.30 27.48 -9.38
N PRO A 197 -14.05 27.62 -8.27
CA PRO A 197 -13.63 28.44 -7.15
C PRO A 197 -12.42 27.84 -6.45
N LEU A 198 -11.47 28.71 -6.10
CA LEU A 198 -10.26 28.38 -5.37
C LEU A 198 -10.36 28.90 -3.92
N PHE A 199 -10.01 28.05 -2.96
CA PHE A 199 -9.99 28.38 -1.54
C PHE A 199 -8.60 28.08 -0.98
N CYS A 200 -8.01 29.04 -0.27
CA CYS A 200 -6.69 28.89 0.32
C CYS A 200 -6.76 28.90 1.84
N THR A 201 -6.01 28.01 2.47
CA THR A 201 -5.74 28.02 3.92
C THR A 201 -4.28 28.37 4.18
N GLY A 202 -4.05 29.20 5.20
CA GLY A 202 -2.74 29.78 5.50
C GLY A 202 -2.52 31.13 4.80
N ASP A 203 -1.37 31.74 5.07
CA ASP A 203 -1.03 33.08 4.61
C ASP A 203 -0.59 33.05 3.14
N LEU A 204 -1.45 33.52 2.27
CA LEU A 204 -1.19 33.65 0.84
C LEU A 204 -0.62 35.04 0.55
N SER A 205 0.43 35.13 -0.28
CA SER A 205 0.98 36.39 -0.71
C SER A 205 -0.05 37.21 -1.52
N LEU A 206 0.05 38.57 -1.48
CA LEU A 206 -0.85 39.46 -2.22
C LEU A 206 -0.83 39.19 -3.73
N ASP A 207 0.32 38.83 -4.28
CA ASP A 207 0.48 38.52 -5.70
C ASP A 207 -0.31 37.27 -6.07
N HIS A 208 -0.22 36.21 -5.26
CA HIS A 208 -0.99 34.96 -5.45
C HIS A 208 -2.48 35.16 -5.19
N MET A 209 -2.86 35.99 -4.19
CA MET A 209 -4.28 36.31 -3.96
C MET A 209 -4.90 36.95 -5.18
N THR A 210 -4.19 37.90 -5.80
CA THR A 210 -4.68 38.63 -6.96
C THR A 210 -4.70 37.77 -8.22
N SER A 211 -3.63 37.03 -8.48
CA SER A 211 -3.50 36.18 -9.68
C SER A 211 -4.43 35.00 -9.68
N LEU A 212 -4.58 34.31 -8.54
CA LEU A 212 -5.42 33.11 -8.39
C LEU A 212 -6.89 33.43 -8.07
N LYS A 213 -7.21 34.64 -7.63
CA LYS A 213 -8.54 35.03 -7.11
C LYS A 213 -9.04 34.08 -6.03
N ALA A 214 -8.11 33.51 -5.23
CA ALA A 214 -8.43 32.53 -4.20
C ALA A 214 -9.08 33.20 -2.98
N GLN A 215 -10.11 32.57 -2.44
CA GLN A 215 -10.80 33.03 -1.23
C GLN A 215 -10.08 32.51 0.02
N PRO A 216 -9.92 33.33 1.09
CA PRO A 216 -9.27 32.90 2.34
C PRO A 216 -10.22 31.97 3.11
N LEU A 217 -9.89 30.68 3.15
CA LEU A 217 -10.74 29.66 3.77
C LEU A 217 -10.82 29.84 5.29
N ASP A 218 -9.71 30.19 5.95
CA ASP A 218 -9.63 30.25 7.40
C ASP A 218 -10.62 31.26 7.99
N SER A 219 -10.75 32.43 7.38
CA SER A 219 -11.74 33.45 7.79
C SER A 219 -13.18 32.99 7.54
N LEU A 220 -13.43 32.26 6.45
CA LEU A 220 -14.75 31.71 6.14
C LEU A 220 -15.14 30.64 7.17
N LEU A 221 -14.21 29.80 7.60
CA LEU A 221 -14.44 28.77 8.62
C LEU A 221 -14.55 29.34 10.03
N ALA A 222 -13.87 30.44 10.32
CA ALA A 222 -13.96 31.10 11.63
C ALA A 222 -15.38 31.58 11.97
N SER A 223 -16.12 32.03 10.95
CA SER A 223 -17.50 32.52 11.10
C SER A 223 -18.57 31.41 10.96
N ALA A 224 -18.20 30.20 10.60
CA ALA A 224 -19.16 29.12 10.36
C ALA A 224 -19.72 28.52 11.68
N PRO A 225 -21.01 28.16 11.71
CA PRO A 225 -21.63 27.51 12.87
C PRO A 225 -20.96 26.18 13.23
N ARG A 226 -20.81 25.89 14.51
CA ARG A 226 -20.12 24.67 15.00
C ARG A 226 -21.05 23.54 15.43
N HIS A 227 -22.36 23.76 15.44
CA HIS A 227 -23.35 22.72 15.71
C HIS A 227 -23.50 21.76 14.52
N PRO A 228 -24.02 20.54 14.72
CA PRO A 228 -24.25 19.59 13.62
C PRO A 228 -25.13 20.20 12.51
N PRO A 229 -24.84 19.95 11.23
CA PRO A 229 -25.69 20.41 10.13
C PRO A 229 -27.06 19.72 10.18
N SER A 230 -28.11 20.46 9.85
CA SER A 230 -29.50 19.95 9.85
C SER A 230 -29.83 19.04 8.67
N CYS A 231 -28.99 19.02 7.62
CA CYS A 231 -29.20 18.15 6.47
C CYS A 231 -28.65 16.74 6.71
N THR A 232 -29.46 15.72 6.37
CA THR A 232 -28.98 14.34 6.32
C THR A 232 -28.75 13.97 4.87
N PRO A 233 -27.52 13.68 4.45
CA PRO A 233 -27.27 13.30 3.06
C PRO A 233 -27.91 11.95 2.76
N SER A 234 -28.36 11.76 1.52
CA SER A 234 -28.87 10.47 1.02
C SER A 234 -27.75 9.46 0.74
N LYS A 235 -26.74 9.44 1.58
CA LYS A 235 -25.56 8.56 1.49
C LYS A 235 -25.65 7.46 2.54
N GLY A 236 -25.23 6.26 2.17
CA GLY A 236 -25.12 5.10 3.03
C GLY A 236 -23.70 4.54 3.06
N PHE A 237 -23.55 3.41 3.74
CA PHE A 237 -22.27 2.79 4.00
C PHE A 237 -21.55 2.27 2.73
N SER A 238 -22.29 2.03 1.65
CA SER A 238 -21.76 1.59 0.36
C SER A 238 -21.48 2.74 -0.62
N ASP A 239 -21.77 3.99 -0.24
CA ASP A 239 -21.58 5.14 -1.09
C ASP A 239 -20.16 5.68 -1.02
N ARG A 240 -19.79 6.49 -2.02
CA ARG A 240 -18.46 7.08 -2.12
C ARG A 240 -18.20 8.07 -0.99
N LEU A 241 -17.01 7.98 -0.40
CA LEU A 241 -16.51 8.90 0.60
C LEU A 241 -15.53 9.89 -0.02
N PHE A 242 -14.51 9.37 -0.70
CA PHE A 242 -13.49 10.17 -1.36
C PHE A 242 -12.70 9.38 -2.41
N TYR A 243 -11.82 10.06 -3.12
CA TYR A 243 -10.88 9.49 -4.07
C TYR A 243 -9.47 9.58 -3.53
N ILE A 244 -8.71 8.49 -3.66
CA ILE A 244 -7.27 8.44 -3.41
C ILE A 244 -6.57 8.12 -4.74
N TYR A 245 -5.59 8.91 -5.11
CA TYR A 245 -4.85 8.70 -6.34
C TYR A 245 -3.74 7.69 -6.13
N THR A 246 -3.76 6.64 -6.94
CA THR A 246 -2.71 5.62 -6.95
C THR A 246 -1.75 5.87 -8.10
N SER A 247 -0.44 5.90 -7.81
CA SER A 247 0.59 5.94 -8.85
C SER A 247 0.60 4.59 -9.57
N GLY A 248 0.09 4.55 -10.79
CA GLY A 248 0.33 3.41 -11.67
C GLY A 248 1.81 3.34 -12.02
N THR A 249 2.39 2.14 -12.07
CA THR A 249 3.77 1.93 -12.53
C THR A 249 3.97 2.34 -14.00
N THR A 250 2.90 2.57 -14.74
CA THR A 250 2.90 2.76 -16.21
C THR A 250 2.04 3.94 -16.69
N GLY A 251 1.84 5.00 -15.92
CA GLY A 251 1.02 6.12 -16.40
C GLY A 251 0.62 7.15 -15.34
N LEU A 252 -0.27 8.06 -15.75
CA LEU A 252 -0.83 9.09 -14.90
C LEU A 252 -1.60 8.50 -13.70
N PRO A 253 -1.68 9.20 -12.55
CA PRO A 253 -2.36 8.73 -11.35
C PRO A 253 -3.82 8.35 -11.61
N LYS A 254 -4.26 7.23 -11.04
CA LYS A 254 -5.65 6.75 -11.14
C LYS A 254 -6.40 7.05 -9.85
N ALA A 255 -7.59 7.66 -9.98
CA ALA A 255 -8.45 7.96 -8.83
C ALA A 255 -9.18 6.69 -8.36
N ALA A 256 -8.66 6.04 -7.33
CA ALA A 256 -9.32 4.89 -6.70
C ALA A 256 -10.50 5.35 -5.86
N ILE A 257 -11.62 4.67 -6.01
CA ILE A 257 -12.85 4.95 -5.28
C ILE A 257 -12.76 4.33 -3.88
N VAL A 258 -12.92 5.15 -2.85
CA VAL A 258 -13.06 4.70 -1.47
C VAL A 258 -14.50 4.97 -1.01
N VAL A 259 -15.23 3.90 -0.72
CA VAL A 259 -16.56 3.97 -0.11
C VAL A 259 -16.46 3.93 1.42
N HIS A 260 -17.51 4.38 2.14
CA HIS A 260 -17.49 4.39 3.61
C HIS A 260 -17.19 3.02 4.22
N SER A 261 -17.77 1.95 3.69
CA SER A 261 -17.55 0.58 4.16
C SER A 261 -16.10 0.11 3.93
N ARG A 262 -15.44 0.57 2.87
CA ARG A 262 -14.03 0.26 2.60
C ARG A 262 -13.13 0.97 3.59
N TYR A 263 -13.36 2.25 3.86
CA TYR A 263 -12.65 3.01 4.89
C TYR A 263 -12.71 2.30 6.24
N TYR A 264 -13.94 1.98 6.67
CA TYR A 264 -14.20 1.26 7.92
C TYR A 264 -13.46 -0.08 7.97
N ARG A 265 -13.64 -0.91 6.93
CA ARG A 265 -13.05 -2.25 6.86
C ARG A 265 -11.54 -2.22 6.99
N MET A 266 -10.87 -1.32 6.26
CA MET A 266 -9.40 -1.25 6.26
C MET A 266 -8.85 -0.84 7.62
N ALA A 267 -9.46 0.15 8.27
CA ALA A 267 -9.04 0.63 9.58
C ALA A 267 -9.32 -0.42 10.67
N ASP A 268 -10.53 -0.97 10.71
CA ASP A 268 -10.99 -1.90 11.74
C ASP A 268 -10.28 -3.27 11.65
N PHE A 269 -10.00 -3.72 10.42
CA PHE A 269 -9.21 -4.93 10.20
C PHE A 269 -7.82 -4.84 10.82
N VAL A 270 -7.10 -3.74 10.59
CA VAL A 270 -5.76 -3.52 11.14
C VAL A 270 -5.79 -3.41 12.66
N TYR A 271 -6.81 -2.74 13.21
CA TYR A 271 -7.02 -2.63 14.66
C TYR A 271 -7.08 -4.00 15.34
N TYR A 272 -7.95 -4.89 14.85
CA TYR A 272 -8.12 -6.23 15.44
C TYR A 272 -6.98 -7.19 15.09
N ALA A 273 -6.45 -7.12 13.88
CA ALA A 273 -5.39 -8.03 13.42
C ALA A 273 -4.13 -7.89 14.28
N PHE A 274 -3.80 -6.67 14.69
CA PHE A 274 -2.56 -6.39 15.43
C PHE A 274 -2.78 -6.03 16.90
N GLY A 275 -3.99 -6.13 17.40
CA GLY A 275 -4.31 -5.91 18.81
C GLY A 275 -4.03 -4.47 19.27
N MET A 276 -4.45 -3.49 18.48
CA MET A 276 -4.46 -2.09 18.91
C MET A 276 -5.45 -1.89 20.04
N LYS A 277 -5.23 -0.86 20.85
CA LYS A 277 -6.01 -0.55 22.03
C LYS A 277 -6.53 0.88 21.97
N PRO A 278 -7.66 1.18 22.65
CA PRO A 278 -8.21 2.54 22.64
C PRO A 278 -7.28 3.60 23.23
N ASP A 279 -6.38 3.21 24.16
CA ASP A 279 -5.40 4.07 24.81
C ASP A 279 -4.07 4.20 24.06
N ASP A 280 -3.94 3.53 22.90
CA ASP A 280 -2.76 3.70 22.06
C ASP A 280 -2.67 5.12 21.48
N VAL A 281 -1.44 5.58 21.34
CA VAL A 281 -1.07 6.80 20.62
C VAL A 281 -0.30 6.37 19.37
N LEU A 282 -0.87 6.65 18.21
CA LEU A 282 -0.32 6.24 16.92
C LEU A 282 0.47 7.40 16.30
N TYR A 283 1.74 7.16 15.97
CA TYR A 283 2.57 8.10 15.20
C TYR A 283 2.37 7.86 13.71
N ASP A 284 1.71 8.81 13.06
CA ASP A 284 1.41 8.79 11.62
C ASP A 284 2.35 9.72 10.87
N CYS A 285 3.40 9.15 10.30
CA CYS A 285 4.39 9.86 9.48
C CYS A 285 4.15 9.73 7.97
N LEU A 286 3.03 9.13 7.58
CA LEU A 286 2.67 8.88 6.19
C LEU A 286 1.73 9.96 5.65
N PRO A 287 1.77 10.22 4.32
CA PRO A 287 0.92 11.28 3.74
C PRO A 287 -0.58 11.00 3.90
N LEU A 288 -1.34 12.03 4.31
CA LEU A 288 -2.78 11.93 4.51
C LEU A 288 -3.59 11.88 3.19
N TYR A 289 -3.00 12.20 2.05
CA TYR A 289 -3.64 11.95 0.75
C TYR A 289 -3.58 10.46 0.33
N HIS A 290 -2.87 9.62 1.08
CA HIS A 290 -2.70 8.20 0.81
C HIS A 290 -3.48 7.34 1.81
N SER A 291 -3.92 6.15 1.38
CA SER A 291 -4.68 5.23 2.23
C SER A 291 -3.94 4.81 3.51
N ALA A 292 -2.61 4.73 3.46
CA ALA A 292 -1.82 4.37 4.63
C ALA A 292 -1.94 5.44 5.74
N GLY A 293 -1.69 6.71 5.46
CA GLY A 293 -1.85 7.79 6.45
C GLY A 293 -3.31 8.04 6.81
N ASN A 294 -4.19 8.16 5.81
CA ASN A 294 -5.58 8.53 6.06
C ASN A 294 -6.42 7.39 6.65
N ILE A 295 -6.40 6.20 6.02
CA ILE A 295 -7.30 5.11 6.42
C ILE A 295 -6.68 4.28 7.55
N ILE A 296 -5.44 3.85 7.39
CA ILE A 296 -4.77 3.01 8.40
C ILE A 296 -4.35 3.85 9.62
N GLY A 297 -3.91 5.10 9.41
CA GLY A 297 -3.54 6.03 10.48
C GLY A 297 -4.75 6.74 11.09
N VAL A 298 -5.28 7.75 10.40
CA VAL A 298 -6.39 8.58 10.89
C VAL A 298 -7.66 7.76 11.17
N GLY A 299 -7.88 6.68 10.41
CA GLY A 299 -9.02 5.80 10.66
C GLY A 299 -9.04 5.20 12.06
N GLN A 300 -7.88 5.01 12.69
CA GLN A 300 -7.81 4.55 14.09
C GLN A 300 -8.38 5.60 15.07
N CYS A 301 -8.16 6.88 14.78
CA CYS A 301 -8.76 7.96 15.52
C CYS A 301 -10.29 7.97 15.34
N LEU A 302 -10.76 8.07 14.10
CA LEU A 302 -12.17 8.32 13.81
C LEU A 302 -13.10 7.15 14.19
N ILE A 303 -12.63 5.91 14.03
CA ILE A 303 -13.43 4.70 14.28
C ILE A 303 -13.18 4.13 15.67
N ASN A 304 -11.92 3.98 16.06
CA ASN A 304 -11.51 3.24 17.24
C ASN A 304 -11.15 4.13 18.44
N GLY A 305 -11.12 5.45 18.25
CA GLY A 305 -10.90 6.41 19.33
C GLY A 305 -9.45 6.53 19.79
N LEU A 306 -8.45 6.13 18.97
CA LEU A 306 -7.04 6.35 19.28
C LEU A 306 -6.68 7.82 19.13
N THR A 307 -5.62 8.24 19.83
CA THR A 307 -4.95 9.51 19.55
C THR A 307 -3.96 9.29 18.40
N VAL A 308 -3.96 10.19 17.41
CA VAL A 308 -3.04 10.13 16.26
C VAL A 308 -2.17 11.37 16.22
N VAL A 309 -0.86 11.17 16.21
CA VAL A 309 0.13 12.23 16.03
C VAL A 309 0.45 12.33 14.55
N VAL A 310 0.01 13.40 13.92
CA VAL A 310 0.20 13.66 12.49
C VAL A 310 1.53 14.36 12.27
N LYS A 311 2.42 13.73 11.50
CA LYS A 311 3.69 14.30 11.07
C LYS A 311 3.52 15.04 9.75
N LYS A 312 4.00 16.28 9.69
CA LYS A 312 3.95 17.08 8.45
C LYS A 312 4.72 16.42 7.31
N LYS A 313 5.96 16.01 7.58
CA LYS A 313 6.86 15.33 6.65
C LYS A 313 7.76 14.36 7.40
N PHE A 314 7.89 13.14 6.91
CA PHE A 314 8.78 12.14 7.50
C PHE A 314 10.21 12.68 7.68
N SER A 315 10.81 12.38 8.84
CA SER A 315 12.20 12.68 9.17
C SER A 315 12.79 11.52 9.96
N ALA A 316 13.75 10.84 9.37
CA ALA A 316 14.39 9.69 10.01
C ALA A 316 15.17 10.09 11.27
N SER A 317 15.81 11.27 11.26
CA SER A 317 16.60 11.77 12.39
C SER A 317 15.76 12.17 13.62
N ARG A 318 14.49 12.56 13.41
CA ARG A 318 13.60 13.02 14.48
C ARG A 318 12.55 11.98 14.90
N PHE A 319 12.46 10.86 14.20
CA PHE A 319 11.37 9.88 14.37
C PHE A 319 11.22 9.40 15.82
N TRP A 320 12.30 8.94 16.44
CA TRP A 320 12.24 8.43 17.81
C TRP A 320 12.09 9.54 18.85
N GLU A 321 12.65 10.73 18.61
CA GLU A 321 12.46 11.91 19.47
C GLU A 321 10.98 12.31 19.51
N ASP A 322 10.30 12.31 18.36
CA ASP A 322 8.87 12.58 18.28
C ASP A 322 8.05 11.49 19.01
N CYS A 323 8.40 10.22 18.83
CA CYS A 323 7.73 9.10 19.52
C CYS A 323 7.86 9.19 21.04
N ILE A 324 9.02 9.63 21.55
CA ILE A 324 9.25 9.87 22.98
C ILE A 324 8.42 11.08 23.44
N ARG A 325 8.52 12.20 22.72
CA ARG A 325 7.84 13.47 23.06
C ARG A 325 6.33 13.31 23.20
N TYR A 326 5.72 12.55 22.30
CA TYR A 326 4.27 12.35 22.25
C TYR A 326 3.82 11.04 22.91
N ASN A 327 4.71 10.30 23.58
CA ASN A 327 4.43 9.01 24.22
C ASN A 327 3.77 8.00 23.25
N CYS A 328 4.21 7.94 22.01
CA CYS A 328 3.65 7.04 21.00
C CYS A 328 3.85 5.57 21.40
N THR A 329 2.82 4.75 21.21
CA THR A 329 2.81 3.32 21.50
C THR A 329 2.74 2.47 20.24
N VAL A 330 2.27 3.07 19.15
CA VAL A 330 2.18 2.47 17.82
C VAL A 330 2.81 3.41 16.81
N VAL A 331 3.58 2.88 15.86
CA VAL A 331 4.12 3.65 14.74
C VAL A 331 3.69 3.05 13.42
N GLN A 332 3.46 3.90 12.43
CA GLN A 332 3.30 3.45 11.06
C GLN A 332 4.63 3.42 10.32
N TYR A 333 4.77 2.48 9.40
CA TYR A 333 5.91 2.40 8.51
C TYR A 333 5.52 1.98 7.09
N ILE A 334 6.41 2.25 6.17
CA ILE A 334 6.62 1.51 4.93
C ILE A 334 8.02 0.95 5.03
N GLY A 335 8.32 -0.20 4.42
CA GLY A 335 9.62 -0.87 4.59
C GLY A 335 10.82 0.03 4.38
N GLU A 336 10.74 1.01 3.48
CA GLU A 336 11.78 2.01 3.25
C GLU A 336 12.00 2.95 4.44
N ILE A 337 10.96 3.29 5.20
CA ILE A 337 11.10 4.06 6.44
C ILE A 337 11.96 3.30 7.45
N CYS A 338 11.71 2.00 7.63
CA CYS A 338 12.51 1.18 8.53
C CYS A 338 13.99 1.13 8.08
N ARG A 339 14.23 1.06 6.79
CA ARG A 339 15.58 1.12 6.22
C ARG A 339 16.25 2.47 6.48
N TYR A 340 15.55 3.58 6.26
CA TYR A 340 16.07 4.93 6.56
C TYR A 340 16.37 5.13 8.05
N LEU A 341 15.55 4.57 8.94
CA LEU A 341 15.81 4.61 10.39
C LEU A 341 17.07 3.81 10.76
N LEU A 342 17.29 2.66 10.13
CA LEU A 342 18.50 1.86 10.33
C LEU A 342 19.76 2.55 9.80
N SER A 343 19.68 3.37 8.77
CA SER A 343 20.81 4.13 8.23
C SER A 343 21.22 5.33 9.09
N GLN A 344 20.40 5.73 10.09
CA GLN A 344 20.75 6.82 10.99
C GLN A 344 21.86 6.40 11.96
N PRO A 345 22.72 7.35 12.40
CA PRO A 345 23.68 7.09 13.47
C PRO A 345 22.97 6.58 14.73
N VAL A 346 23.61 5.64 15.43
CA VAL A 346 23.07 5.09 16.69
C VAL A 346 23.03 6.18 17.75
N ARG A 347 21.89 6.33 18.42
CA ARG A 347 21.69 7.28 19.52
C ARG A 347 21.27 6.54 20.78
N PRO A 348 21.79 6.93 21.97
CA PRO A 348 21.38 6.29 23.24
C PRO A 348 19.87 6.31 23.48
N SER A 349 19.21 7.44 23.11
CA SER A 349 17.77 7.66 23.34
C SER A 349 16.85 6.87 22.39
N GLU A 350 17.35 6.23 21.34
CA GLU A 350 16.51 5.54 20.34
C GLU A 350 15.72 4.34 20.86
N ARG A 351 15.91 3.95 22.14
CA ARG A 351 15.15 2.90 22.84
C ARG A 351 14.33 3.42 24.03
N GLU A 352 14.34 4.71 24.29
CA GLU A 352 13.61 5.31 25.43
C GLU A 352 12.10 5.48 25.14
N HIS A 353 11.68 5.18 23.93
CA HIS A 353 10.27 5.25 23.52
C HIS A 353 9.42 4.11 24.11
N ARG A 354 8.08 4.29 24.06
CA ARG A 354 7.09 3.31 24.51
C ARG A 354 6.45 2.51 23.37
N VAL A 355 7.01 2.61 22.17
CA VAL A 355 6.46 1.93 20.98
C VAL A 355 6.54 0.41 21.18
N ARG A 356 5.38 -0.24 21.15
CA ARG A 356 5.23 -1.69 21.28
C ARG A 356 4.92 -2.39 19.97
N LEU A 357 4.35 -1.65 19.02
CA LEU A 357 3.84 -2.15 17.74
C LEU A 357 4.25 -1.21 16.61
N ALA A 358 4.83 -1.76 15.56
CA ALA A 358 5.01 -1.06 14.30
C ALA A 358 4.09 -1.70 13.25
N VAL A 359 3.28 -0.89 12.55
CA VAL A 359 2.28 -1.34 11.57
C VAL A 359 2.59 -0.78 10.20
N GLY A 360 2.64 -1.64 9.20
CA GLY A 360 2.94 -1.19 7.85
C GLY A 360 3.02 -2.31 6.83
N ASN A 361 3.69 -2.02 5.74
CA ASN A 361 3.84 -2.95 4.62
C ASN A 361 5.19 -2.80 3.93
N GLY A 362 5.62 -3.88 3.29
CA GLY A 362 6.83 -3.88 2.47
C GLY A 362 8.13 -4.03 3.25
N LEU A 363 8.10 -4.59 4.45
CA LEU A 363 9.27 -4.81 5.29
C LEU A 363 10.06 -6.04 4.82
N ARG A 364 11.25 -5.81 4.28
CA ARG A 364 12.13 -6.89 3.83
C ARG A 364 12.68 -7.70 5.00
N PRO A 365 12.90 -9.03 4.85
CA PRO A 365 13.40 -9.88 5.94
C PRO A 365 14.70 -9.37 6.59
N SER A 366 15.67 -8.93 5.79
CA SER A 366 16.95 -8.39 6.27
C SER A 366 16.80 -7.11 7.09
N VAL A 367 15.82 -6.27 6.75
CA VAL A 367 15.49 -5.04 7.50
C VAL A 367 14.70 -5.36 8.75
N TRP A 368 13.81 -6.36 8.70
CA TRP A 368 12.91 -6.74 9.79
C TRP A 368 13.65 -7.07 11.09
N GLU A 369 14.58 -8.01 11.01
CA GLU A 369 15.34 -8.45 12.19
C GLU A 369 16.21 -7.33 12.76
N ALA A 370 16.95 -6.62 11.88
CA ALA A 370 17.79 -5.49 12.29
C ALA A 370 16.95 -4.37 12.96
N PHE A 371 15.78 -4.05 12.40
CA PHE A 371 14.88 -3.02 12.94
C PHE A 371 14.34 -3.39 14.31
N THR A 372 13.83 -4.61 14.48
CA THR A 372 13.28 -5.07 15.76
C THR A 372 14.35 -5.15 16.85
N GLN A 373 15.56 -5.62 16.52
CA GLN A 373 16.67 -5.72 17.45
C GLN A 373 17.20 -4.35 17.87
N ARG A 374 17.47 -3.47 16.90
CA ARG A 374 18.03 -2.15 17.17
C ARG A 374 17.09 -1.28 18.02
N PHE A 375 15.84 -1.20 17.63
CA PHE A 375 14.87 -0.29 18.27
C PHE A 375 14.02 -0.96 19.37
N GLY A 376 14.17 -2.25 19.62
CA GLY A 376 13.45 -2.97 20.67
C GLY A 376 11.96 -3.13 20.42
N ILE A 377 11.52 -3.12 19.14
CA ILE A 377 10.11 -3.27 18.77
C ILE A 377 9.63 -4.70 18.99
N LYS A 378 8.61 -4.86 19.83
CA LYS A 378 8.13 -6.19 20.24
C LYS A 378 7.28 -6.87 19.19
N GLN A 379 6.54 -6.11 18.39
CA GLN A 379 5.59 -6.63 17.41
C GLN A 379 5.66 -5.83 16.10
N ILE A 380 5.77 -6.55 15.00
CA ILE A 380 5.58 -6.01 13.66
C ILE A 380 4.21 -6.45 13.15
N GLY A 381 3.38 -5.50 12.78
CA GLY A 381 2.10 -5.69 12.13
C GLY A 381 2.23 -5.50 10.62
N GLU A 382 2.86 -6.47 9.95
CA GLU A 382 3.01 -6.44 8.50
C GLU A 382 1.72 -6.85 7.81
N PHE A 383 1.30 -6.12 6.78
CA PHE A 383 0.16 -6.48 5.96
C PHE A 383 0.44 -6.19 4.48
N TYR A 384 -0.30 -6.85 3.61
CA TYR A 384 -0.32 -6.58 2.18
C TYR A 384 -1.68 -6.01 1.79
N GLY A 385 -1.69 -4.97 0.97
CA GLY A 385 -2.90 -4.37 0.43
C GLY A 385 -2.59 -3.24 -0.56
N ALA A 386 -3.61 -2.88 -1.32
CA ALA A 386 -3.64 -1.69 -2.16
C ALA A 386 -4.93 -0.92 -1.88
N THR A 387 -4.96 0.36 -2.21
CA THR A 387 -6.13 1.24 -1.95
C THR A 387 -7.43 0.65 -2.51
N GLU A 388 -7.39 0.07 -3.71
CA GLU A 388 -8.53 -0.50 -4.42
C GLU A 388 -8.74 -2.01 -4.16
N CYS A 389 -7.77 -2.73 -3.58
CA CYS A 389 -7.80 -4.19 -3.52
C CYS A 389 -8.88 -4.76 -2.60
N ASN A 390 -9.33 -5.98 -2.91
CA ASN A 390 -10.23 -6.79 -2.08
C ASN A 390 -9.58 -8.07 -1.54
N CYS A 391 -8.24 -8.16 -1.65
CA CYS A 391 -7.43 -9.32 -1.27
C CYS A 391 -6.31 -8.96 -0.28
N SER A 392 -6.58 -8.04 0.65
CA SER A 392 -5.62 -7.69 1.71
C SER A 392 -5.38 -8.88 2.63
N ILE A 393 -4.13 -9.10 3.01
CA ILE A 393 -3.71 -10.14 3.96
C ILE A 393 -2.84 -9.52 5.05
N ALA A 394 -2.78 -10.16 6.21
CA ALA A 394 -1.99 -9.68 7.35
C ALA A 394 -1.17 -10.83 7.95
N ASN A 395 0.01 -10.47 8.42
CA ASN A 395 0.91 -11.33 9.18
C ASN A 395 0.64 -11.10 10.67
N MET A 396 -0.22 -11.92 11.24
CA MET A 396 -0.76 -11.71 12.60
C MET A 396 0.10 -12.33 13.70
N ASP A 397 1.08 -13.16 13.35
CA ASP A 397 1.91 -13.93 14.29
C ASP A 397 3.42 -13.64 14.16
N GLY A 398 3.78 -12.61 13.38
CA GLY A 398 5.15 -12.12 13.30
C GLY A 398 6.10 -13.02 12.52
N LYS A 399 5.62 -13.78 11.53
CA LYS A 399 6.47 -14.58 10.65
C LYS A 399 7.35 -13.68 9.79
N VAL A 400 8.66 -13.65 10.09
CA VAL A 400 9.62 -12.79 9.40
C VAL A 400 9.54 -12.96 7.88
N GLY A 401 9.43 -11.82 7.17
CA GLY A 401 9.37 -11.74 5.72
C GLY A 401 8.02 -12.07 5.08
N SER A 402 7.07 -12.63 5.83
CA SER A 402 5.73 -12.86 5.31
C SER A 402 4.90 -11.57 5.32
N CYS A 403 4.22 -11.27 4.23
CA CYS A 403 3.28 -10.14 4.14
C CYS A 403 1.84 -10.50 4.59
N GLY A 404 1.59 -11.75 4.96
CA GLY A 404 0.31 -12.24 5.43
C GLY A 404 0.13 -13.73 5.19
N PHE A 405 -1.08 -14.23 5.39
CA PHE A 405 -1.39 -15.63 5.17
C PHE A 405 -2.79 -15.85 4.60
N ASN A 406 -2.99 -17.01 3.98
CA ASN A 406 -4.31 -17.58 3.75
C ASN A 406 -4.38 -18.96 4.42
N SER A 407 -5.47 -19.23 5.14
CA SER A 407 -5.60 -20.49 5.88
C SER A 407 -5.59 -21.69 4.93
N MET A 408 -4.70 -22.64 5.22
CA MET A 408 -4.68 -23.95 4.53
C MET A 408 -5.75 -24.89 5.04
N ILE A 409 -6.29 -24.61 6.25
CA ILE A 409 -7.33 -25.42 6.88
C ILE A 409 -8.71 -24.98 6.38
N LEU A 410 -8.92 -23.67 6.25
CA LEU A 410 -10.18 -23.03 5.89
C LEU A 410 -10.02 -22.07 4.70
N PRO A 411 -9.53 -22.54 3.54
CA PRO A 411 -9.18 -21.65 2.42
C PRO A 411 -10.39 -20.92 1.80
N SER A 412 -11.60 -21.40 2.05
CA SER A 412 -12.84 -20.80 1.54
C SER A 412 -13.37 -19.64 2.38
N VAL A 413 -12.88 -19.45 3.62
CA VAL A 413 -13.32 -18.37 4.51
C VAL A 413 -12.92 -17.00 3.96
N TYR A 414 -11.70 -16.91 3.41
CA TYR A 414 -11.23 -15.73 2.72
C TYR A 414 -10.81 -16.09 1.29
N PRO A 415 -11.67 -15.89 0.27
CA PRO A 415 -11.50 -16.45 -1.07
C PRO A 415 -10.52 -15.63 -1.92
N ILE A 416 -9.26 -15.74 -1.56
CA ILE A 416 -8.10 -15.29 -2.32
C ILE A 416 -7.33 -16.50 -2.82
N ARG A 417 -6.52 -16.32 -3.86
CA ARG A 417 -5.71 -17.40 -4.44
C ARG A 417 -4.51 -16.84 -5.17
N LEU A 418 -3.44 -17.61 -5.24
CA LEU A 418 -2.38 -17.41 -6.21
C LEU A 418 -2.70 -18.23 -7.46
N VAL A 419 -2.70 -17.57 -8.61
CA VAL A 419 -2.95 -18.22 -9.91
C VAL A 419 -1.71 -18.11 -10.79
N LYS A 420 -1.46 -19.17 -11.58
CA LYS A 420 -0.34 -19.22 -12.50
C LYS A 420 -0.50 -18.16 -13.59
N VAL A 421 0.60 -17.48 -13.88
CA VAL A 421 0.73 -16.53 -14.96
C VAL A 421 1.94 -16.87 -15.80
N ASN A 422 1.92 -16.47 -17.07
CA ASN A 422 3.15 -16.38 -17.84
C ASN A 422 3.98 -15.23 -17.26
N GLU A 423 5.20 -15.50 -16.79
CA GLU A 423 6.01 -14.51 -16.06
C GLU A 423 6.46 -13.34 -16.96
N GLU A 424 6.51 -13.52 -18.29
CA GLU A 424 6.90 -12.48 -19.24
C GLU A 424 5.72 -11.57 -19.62
N THR A 425 4.56 -12.17 -19.94
CA THR A 425 3.39 -11.43 -20.43
C THR A 425 2.39 -11.07 -19.33
N MET A 426 2.51 -11.68 -18.16
CA MET A 426 1.54 -11.62 -17.06
C MET A 426 0.14 -12.14 -17.43
N GLU A 427 0.03 -12.90 -18.52
CA GLU A 427 -1.22 -13.53 -18.94
C GLU A 427 -1.56 -14.72 -18.04
N LEU A 428 -2.84 -14.83 -17.70
CA LEU A 428 -3.37 -15.89 -16.84
C LEU A 428 -3.31 -17.27 -17.54
N VAL A 429 -2.64 -18.24 -16.94
CA VAL A 429 -2.65 -19.62 -17.39
C VAL A 429 -3.99 -20.27 -17.08
N ARG A 430 -4.63 -20.87 -18.08
CA ARG A 430 -5.95 -21.50 -17.96
C ARG A 430 -5.90 -22.99 -18.25
N ASN A 431 -6.76 -23.75 -17.57
CA ASN A 431 -6.97 -25.17 -17.80
C ASN A 431 -7.92 -25.40 -19.01
N LYS A 432 -8.20 -26.67 -19.31
CA LYS A 432 -9.08 -27.10 -20.43
C LYS A 432 -10.52 -26.55 -20.31
N ASP A 433 -10.98 -26.26 -19.09
CA ASP A 433 -12.31 -25.70 -18.81
C ASP A 433 -12.34 -24.16 -18.90
N GLY A 434 -11.21 -23.54 -19.21
CA GLY A 434 -11.05 -22.07 -19.27
C GLY A 434 -10.89 -21.39 -17.90
N LEU A 435 -10.71 -22.16 -16.81
CA LEU A 435 -10.48 -21.63 -15.47
C LEU A 435 -9.00 -21.38 -15.21
N CYS A 436 -8.67 -20.39 -14.37
CA CYS A 436 -7.29 -20.14 -13.97
C CYS A 436 -6.69 -21.31 -13.19
N VAL A 437 -5.44 -21.63 -13.47
CA VAL A 437 -4.71 -22.70 -12.79
C VAL A 437 -4.17 -22.18 -11.45
N PRO A 438 -4.55 -22.77 -10.29
CA PRO A 438 -4.01 -22.39 -8.99
C PRO A 438 -2.54 -22.80 -8.86
N CYS A 439 -1.75 -21.97 -8.15
CA CYS A 439 -0.39 -22.33 -7.76
C CYS A 439 -0.38 -23.36 -6.63
N GLN A 440 0.64 -24.22 -6.63
CA GLN A 440 0.98 -25.07 -5.49
C GLN A 440 1.87 -24.30 -4.51
N PRO A 441 2.00 -24.74 -3.26
CA PRO A 441 2.97 -24.19 -2.32
C PRO A 441 4.39 -24.18 -2.93
N GLY A 442 5.08 -23.05 -2.82
CA GLY A 442 6.40 -22.81 -3.42
C GLY A 442 6.38 -22.26 -4.85
N GLU A 443 5.25 -22.32 -5.55
CA GLU A 443 5.14 -21.76 -6.91
C GLU A 443 4.77 -20.27 -6.85
N PRO A 444 5.44 -19.42 -7.66
CA PRO A 444 5.06 -18.03 -7.81
C PRO A 444 3.74 -17.88 -8.57
N GLY A 445 2.95 -16.91 -8.18
CA GLY A 445 1.69 -16.63 -8.86
C GLY A 445 1.11 -15.27 -8.54
N LEU A 446 0.21 -14.84 -9.41
CA LEU A 446 -0.53 -13.59 -9.27
C LEU A 446 -1.58 -13.73 -8.18
N LEU A 447 -1.57 -12.81 -7.20
CA LEU A 447 -2.60 -12.77 -6.17
C LEU A 447 -3.92 -12.25 -6.76
N VAL A 448 -4.98 -13.00 -6.55
CA VAL A 448 -6.34 -12.65 -6.98
C VAL A 448 -7.35 -12.76 -5.84
N GLY A 449 -8.33 -11.87 -5.81
CA GLY A 449 -9.42 -11.87 -4.85
C GLY A 449 -10.77 -11.97 -5.52
N LYS A 450 -11.59 -12.95 -5.12
CA LYS A 450 -12.93 -13.14 -5.66
C LYS A 450 -13.81 -11.91 -5.39
N ILE A 451 -14.45 -11.38 -6.43
CA ILE A 451 -15.35 -10.24 -6.33
C ILE A 451 -16.76 -10.73 -5.96
N ASN A 452 -17.36 -10.06 -4.98
CA ASN A 452 -18.77 -10.12 -4.67
C ASN A 452 -19.24 -8.72 -4.27
N GLN A 453 -19.97 -8.06 -5.13
CA GLN A 453 -20.39 -6.67 -4.92
C GLN A 453 -21.40 -6.48 -3.76
N GLN A 454 -22.05 -7.56 -3.32
CA GLN A 454 -22.99 -7.54 -2.19
C GLN A 454 -22.30 -7.79 -0.84
N ASP A 455 -21.05 -8.26 -0.85
CA ASP A 455 -20.29 -8.53 0.37
C ASP A 455 -19.23 -7.42 0.56
N PRO A 456 -19.34 -6.57 1.60
CA PRO A 456 -18.39 -5.47 1.84
C PRO A 456 -16.94 -5.91 1.98
N LEU A 457 -16.69 -7.17 2.38
CA LEU A 457 -15.33 -7.73 2.46
C LEU A 457 -14.74 -8.08 1.09
N ARG A 458 -15.58 -8.32 0.09
CA ARG A 458 -15.19 -8.84 -1.24
C ARG A 458 -15.52 -7.88 -2.36
N ARG A 459 -16.11 -6.74 -2.03
CA ARG A 459 -16.48 -5.70 -2.99
C ARG A 459 -15.24 -5.09 -3.62
N PHE A 460 -15.32 -4.83 -4.92
CA PHE A 460 -14.33 -4.07 -5.67
C PHE A 460 -15.00 -2.84 -6.28
N ASP A 461 -14.59 -1.65 -5.83
CA ASP A 461 -15.18 -0.38 -6.23
C ASP A 461 -14.48 0.25 -7.43
N GLY A 462 -13.24 -0.17 -7.72
CA GLY A 462 -12.48 0.27 -8.88
C GLY A 462 -11.97 1.71 -8.81
N TYR A 463 -11.93 2.31 -9.99
CA TYR A 463 -11.44 3.67 -10.20
C TYR A 463 -12.55 4.54 -10.82
N ALA A 464 -12.37 5.86 -10.75
CA ALA A 464 -13.24 6.80 -11.45
C ALA A 464 -13.25 6.52 -12.97
N ASN A 465 -12.14 6.09 -13.53
CA ASN A 465 -12.03 5.63 -14.92
C ASN A 465 -12.45 4.15 -15.02
N GLN A 466 -13.53 3.90 -15.80
CA GLN A 466 -14.11 2.58 -15.98
C GLN A 466 -13.18 1.61 -16.74
N ASP A 467 -12.40 2.08 -17.69
CA ASP A 467 -11.48 1.21 -18.44
C ASP A 467 -10.30 0.77 -17.57
N ALA A 468 -9.84 1.63 -16.69
CA ALA A 468 -8.85 1.26 -15.67
C ALA A 468 -9.41 0.20 -14.70
N THR A 469 -10.69 0.30 -14.36
CA THR A 469 -11.40 -0.68 -13.51
C THR A 469 -11.51 -2.04 -14.20
N LYS A 470 -11.95 -2.07 -15.47
CA LYS A 470 -12.08 -3.32 -16.25
C LYS A 470 -10.77 -4.09 -16.38
N LYS A 471 -9.64 -3.37 -16.57
CA LYS A 471 -8.29 -3.98 -16.67
C LYS A 471 -7.86 -4.71 -15.37
N LYS A 472 -8.52 -4.44 -14.24
CA LYS A 472 -8.25 -5.10 -12.96
C LYS A 472 -9.18 -6.26 -12.66
N ILE A 473 -10.04 -6.65 -13.58
CA ILE A 473 -11.01 -7.75 -13.39
C ILE A 473 -10.70 -8.88 -14.36
N ALA A 474 -10.60 -10.09 -13.82
CA ALA A 474 -10.58 -11.33 -14.60
C ALA A 474 -11.85 -12.14 -14.35
N TYR A 475 -12.25 -12.89 -15.37
CA TYR A 475 -13.43 -13.75 -15.33
C TYR A 475 -13.01 -15.23 -15.37
N ASN A 476 -13.89 -16.11 -14.86
CA ASN A 476 -13.66 -17.56 -14.82
C ASN A 476 -12.36 -17.92 -14.08
N VAL A 477 -12.18 -17.37 -12.88
CA VAL A 477 -10.96 -17.54 -12.10
C VAL A 477 -11.06 -18.75 -11.17
N PHE A 478 -12.04 -18.76 -10.28
CA PHE A 478 -12.27 -19.85 -9.31
C PHE A 478 -13.28 -20.88 -9.83
N LYS A 479 -14.30 -20.41 -10.53
CA LYS A 479 -15.36 -21.19 -11.18
C LYS A 479 -15.93 -20.45 -12.39
N LYS A 480 -16.69 -21.16 -13.23
CA LYS A 480 -17.38 -20.51 -14.37
C LYS A 480 -18.28 -19.38 -13.91
N ASN A 481 -18.29 -18.29 -14.67
CA ASN A 481 -19.09 -17.09 -14.45
C ASN A 481 -18.78 -16.33 -13.16
N ASP A 482 -17.62 -16.50 -12.57
CA ASP A 482 -17.15 -15.63 -11.49
C ASP A 482 -16.22 -14.52 -12.01
N SER A 483 -15.95 -13.55 -11.16
CA SER A 483 -14.99 -12.49 -11.40
C SER A 483 -14.04 -12.34 -10.21
N ALA A 484 -12.82 -11.93 -10.49
CA ALA A 484 -11.80 -11.68 -9.49
C ALA A 484 -11.00 -10.41 -9.80
N TYR A 485 -10.59 -9.74 -8.75
CA TYR A 485 -9.63 -8.64 -8.82
C TYR A 485 -8.22 -9.18 -9.03
N LEU A 486 -7.49 -8.54 -9.94
CA LEU A 486 -6.07 -8.81 -10.22
C LEU A 486 -5.21 -7.80 -9.47
N SER A 487 -4.42 -8.26 -8.51
CA SER A 487 -3.52 -7.37 -7.75
C SER A 487 -2.45 -6.73 -8.63
N GLY A 488 -1.90 -7.48 -9.56
CA GLY A 488 -0.74 -7.10 -10.34
C GLY A 488 0.58 -7.46 -9.65
N ASP A 489 0.51 -8.15 -8.51
CA ASP A 489 1.68 -8.54 -7.72
C ASP A 489 1.83 -10.06 -7.70
N VAL A 490 3.07 -10.53 -7.86
CA VAL A 490 3.45 -11.95 -7.80
C VAL A 490 3.91 -12.28 -6.39
N LEU A 491 3.30 -13.27 -5.78
CA LEU A 491 3.62 -13.78 -4.46
C LEU A 491 3.95 -15.27 -4.53
N VAL A 492 4.59 -15.77 -3.48
CA VAL A 492 4.80 -17.20 -3.25
C VAL A 492 4.13 -17.57 -1.93
N MET A 493 3.42 -18.69 -1.88
CA MET A 493 2.80 -19.21 -0.66
C MET A 493 3.54 -20.48 -0.21
N ASP A 494 3.89 -20.57 1.07
CA ASP A 494 4.48 -21.78 1.63
C ASP A 494 3.44 -22.86 2.00
N GLU A 495 3.90 -23.99 2.48
CA GLU A 495 3.06 -25.13 2.89
C GLU A 495 2.15 -24.83 4.10
N PHE A 496 2.48 -23.80 4.89
CA PHE A 496 1.68 -23.32 6.02
C PHE A 496 0.69 -22.22 5.66
N GLY A 497 0.72 -21.75 4.40
CA GLY A 497 -0.15 -20.69 3.89
C GLY A 497 0.37 -19.27 4.10
N TYR A 498 1.61 -19.07 4.57
CA TYR A 498 2.23 -17.77 4.59
C TYR A 498 2.57 -17.32 3.17
N MET A 499 2.32 -16.04 2.89
CA MET A 499 2.57 -15.43 1.59
C MET A 499 3.75 -14.46 1.67
N TYR A 500 4.61 -14.56 0.68
CA TYR A 500 5.82 -13.75 0.55
C TYR A 500 5.74 -12.99 -0.75
N PHE A 501 5.96 -11.68 -0.69
CA PHE A 501 6.03 -10.83 -1.88
C PHE A 501 7.28 -11.17 -2.68
N ARG A 502 7.12 -11.41 -3.98
CA ARG A 502 8.24 -11.69 -4.88
C ARG A 502 8.57 -10.51 -5.78
N ASP A 503 7.56 -10.03 -6.53
CA ASP A 503 7.76 -8.92 -7.46
C ASP A 503 6.43 -8.33 -7.93
N ARG A 504 6.49 -7.20 -8.62
CA ARG A 504 5.35 -6.66 -9.35
C ARG A 504 5.30 -7.23 -10.75
N GLY A 505 4.09 -7.46 -11.24
CA GLY A 505 3.88 -7.87 -12.63
C GLY A 505 4.48 -6.86 -13.61
N GLY A 506 5.38 -7.35 -14.47
CA GLY A 506 6.09 -6.53 -15.44
C GLY A 506 7.41 -5.91 -14.95
N ASP A 507 7.77 -6.07 -13.68
CA ASP A 507 9.08 -5.65 -13.17
C ASP A 507 10.13 -6.77 -13.29
N THR A 508 9.74 -8.03 -13.15
CA THR A 508 10.62 -9.17 -13.46
C THR A 508 11.03 -9.14 -14.95
N PHE A 509 12.29 -9.36 -15.23
CA PHE A 509 12.80 -9.47 -16.58
C PHE A 509 13.55 -10.77 -16.80
N ARG A 510 13.66 -11.22 -18.05
CA ARG A 510 14.38 -12.43 -18.43
C ARG A 510 15.72 -12.07 -19.03
N TRP A 511 16.78 -12.71 -18.54
CA TRP A 511 18.14 -12.55 -19.03
C TRP A 511 18.85 -13.89 -19.12
N LYS A 512 19.41 -14.20 -20.31
CA LYS A 512 20.15 -15.46 -20.58
C LYS A 512 19.34 -16.71 -20.18
N GLY A 513 18.03 -16.70 -20.44
CA GLY A 513 17.15 -17.84 -20.13
C GLY A 513 16.61 -17.87 -18.69
N GLU A 514 17.09 -16.99 -17.78
CA GLU A 514 16.70 -16.96 -16.37
C GLU A 514 15.83 -15.73 -16.04
N ASN A 515 14.89 -15.91 -15.12
CA ASN A 515 14.04 -14.83 -14.62
C ASN A 515 14.75 -14.10 -13.48
N VAL A 516 14.81 -12.78 -13.57
CA VAL A 516 15.44 -11.90 -12.58
C VAL A 516 14.36 -11.07 -11.87
N SER A 517 14.21 -11.28 -10.56
CA SER A 517 13.36 -10.45 -9.72
C SER A 517 14.06 -9.13 -9.40
N THR A 518 13.47 -8.02 -9.82
CA THR A 518 14.05 -6.70 -9.56
C THR A 518 14.11 -6.39 -8.08
N THR A 519 13.08 -6.76 -7.33
CA THR A 519 13.00 -6.52 -5.89
C THR A 519 14.07 -7.30 -5.11
N GLU A 520 14.36 -8.52 -5.50
CA GLU A 520 15.41 -9.34 -4.89
C GLU A 520 16.80 -8.72 -5.11
N VAL A 521 17.11 -8.35 -6.35
CA VAL A 521 18.37 -7.71 -6.70
C VAL A 521 18.51 -6.34 -6.03
N GLU A 522 17.45 -5.50 -6.02
CA GLU A 522 17.44 -4.23 -5.29
C GLU A 522 17.77 -4.41 -3.81
N GLY A 523 17.12 -5.39 -3.15
CA GLY A 523 17.37 -5.68 -1.74
C GLY A 523 18.81 -6.05 -1.47
N THR A 524 19.37 -6.93 -2.29
CA THR A 524 20.76 -7.39 -2.19
C THR A 524 21.74 -6.24 -2.41
N LEU A 525 21.58 -5.47 -3.49
CA LEU A 525 22.47 -4.34 -3.81
C LEU A 525 22.37 -3.22 -2.78
N SER A 526 21.16 -2.88 -2.32
CA SER A 526 20.96 -1.89 -1.26
C SER A 526 21.70 -2.27 0.02
N SER A 527 21.62 -3.54 0.43
CA SER A 527 22.34 -4.06 1.59
C SER A 527 23.86 -3.97 1.44
N LEU A 528 24.41 -4.33 0.28
CA LEU A 528 25.84 -4.22 -0.02
C LEU A 528 26.35 -2.77 0.01
N LEU A 529 25.51 -1.83 -0.36
CA LEU A 529 25.82 -0.40 -0.47
C LEU A 529 25.47 0.39 0.80
N GLY A 530 25.33 -0.26 1.95
CA GLY A 530 25.01 0.41 3.21
C GLY A 530 23.62 1.03 3.23
N GLN A 531 22.63 0.34 2.67
CA GLN A 531 21.21 0.73 2.60
C GLN A 531 20.94 1.94 1.69
N ARG A 532 21.72 2.14 0.64
CA ARG A 532 21.44 3.17 -0.38
C ARG A 532 20.21 2.82 -1.22
N ASP A 533 19.60 3.84 -1.82
CA ASP A 533 18.53 3.65 -2.78
C ASP A 533 19.08 3.05 -4.07
N VAL A 534 18.47 1.95 -4.50
CA VAL A 534 18.80 1.23 -5.72
C VAL A 534 17.53 0.87 -6.46
N ALA A 535 17.44 1.24 -7.73
CA ALA A 535 16.40 0.80 -8.64
C ALA A 535 16.97 -0.21 -9.64
N VAL A 536 16.39 -1.41 -9.70
CA VAL A 536 16.78 -2.43 -10.68
C VAL A 536 15.66 -2.62 -11.71
N TYR A 537 16.03 -2.68 -12.97
CA TYR A 537 15.11 -2.83 -14.11
C TYR A 537 15.78 -3.50 -15.30
N GLY A 538 14.97 -4.10 -16.15
CA GLY A 538 15.45 -4.70 -17.41
C GLY A 538 15.43 -3.71 -18.56
N VAL A 539 16.53 -3.62 -19.31
CA VAL A 539 16.66 -2.81 -20.52
C VAL A 539 16.85 -3.71 -21.74
N ALA A 540 16.10 -3.43 -22.81
CA ALA A 540 16.26 -4.16 -24.06
C ALA A 540 17.52 -3.70 -24.79
N VAL A 541 18.31 -4.67 -25.28
CA VAL A 541 19.48 -4.40 -26.14
C VAL A 541 19.14 -4.93 -27.52
N PRO A 542 19.23 -4.10 -28.59
CA PRO A 542 18.92 -4.53 -29.95
C PRO A 542 19.70 -5.79 -30.35
N GLY A 543 19.02 -6.75 -30.95
CA GLY A 543 19.61 -8.01 -31.39
C GLY A 543 19.90 -9.04 -30.30
N VAL A 544 19.55 -8.77 -29.06
CA VAL A 544 19.73 -9.68 -27.91
C VAL A 544 18.38 -10.11 -27.35
N GLU A 545 18.21 -11.43 -27.13
CA GLU A 545 16.98 -11.96 -26.53
C GLU A 545 16.89 -11.64 -25.06
N GLY A 546 15.70 -11.21 -24.59
CA GLY A 546 15.43 -10.81 -23.22
C GLY A 546 15.79 -9.36 -22.92
N LYS A 547 16.00 -9.06 -21.64
CA LYS A 547 16.39 -7.72 -21.16
C LYS A 547 17.59 -7.83 -20.24
N ALA A 548 18.63 -7.04 -20.50
CA ALA A 548 19.78 -6.96 -19.62
C ALA A 548 19.46 -6.21 -18.33
N GLY A 549 19.97 -6.67 -17.19
CA GLY A 549 19.77 -6.00 -15.90
C GLY A 549 20.51 -4.67 -15.86
N MET A 550 19.82 -3.63 -15.42
CA MET A 550 20.40 -2.31 -15.15
C MET A 550 20.06 -1.89 -13.72
N ALA A 551 21.04 -1.34 -13.00
CA ALA A 551 20.85 -0.82 -11.65
C ALA A 551 21.18 0.67 -11.61
N ALA A 552 20.18 1.49 -11.21
CA ALA A 552 20.40 2.90 -10.85
C ALA A 552 20.67 3.00 -9.34
N ILE A 553 21.81 3.57 -8.98
CA ILE A 553 22.32 3.65 -7.60
C ILE A 553 22.39 5.12 -7.21
N ALA A 554 21.79 5.46 -6.06
CA ALA A 554 21.88 6.80 -5.50
C ALA A 554 23.25 7.02 -4.87
N GLU A 555 24.04 7.96 -5.43
CA GLU A 555 25.37 8.32 -4.95
C GLU A 555 25.63 9.82 -5.22
N SER A 556 25.73 10.59 -4.15
CA SER A 556 25.93 12.05 -4.23
C SER A 556 27.37 12.50 -4.01
N THR A 557 28.26 11.61 -3.54
CA THR A 557 29.65 11.99 -3.17
C THR A 557 30.62 11.89 -4.33
N GLY A 558 30.22 11.30 -5.46
CA GLY A 558 31.10 11.07 -6.62
C GLY A 558 32.21 10.02 -6.39
N SER A 559 32.10 9.23 -5.32
CA SER A 559 33.14 8.28 -4.88
C SER A 559 32.77 6.82 -5.13
N PHE A 560 31.88 6.53 -6.10
CA PHE A 560 31.45 5.16 -6.37
C PHE A 560 32.59 4.32 -6.96
N ASN A 561 32.95 3.23 -6.27
CA ASN A 561 34.02 2.32 -6.69
C ASN A 561 33.41 1.07 -7.36
N CYS A 562 33.42 1.05 -8.69
CA CYS A 562 32.91 -0.05 -9.50
C CYS A 562 33.60 -1.39 -9.27
N GLU A 563 34.90 -1.41 -9.00
CA GLU A 563 35.66 -2.66 -8.78
C GLU A 563 35.29 -3.31 -7.44
N SER A 564 35.25 -2.50 -6.38
CA SER A 564 34.82 -2.97 -5.07
C SER A 564 33.36 -3.47 -5.12
N PHE A 565 32.48 -2.71 -5.78
CA PHE A 565 31.10 -3.10 -5.97
C PHE A 565 30.98 -4.45 -6.70
N LEU A 566 31.67 -4.63 -7.82
CA LEU A 566 31.62 -5.86 -8.60
C LEU A 566 32.08 -7.07 -7.79
N ARG A 567 33.17 -6.94 -7.03
CA ARG A 567 33.69 -8.02 -6.16
C ARG A 567 32.65 -8.47 -5.14
N GLU A 568 31.93 -7.53 -4.51
CA GLU A 568 30.90 -7.88 -3.54
C GLU A 568 29.66 -8.47 -4.21
N VAL A 569 29.21 -7.91 -5.34
CA VAL A 569 28.08 -8.45 -6.12
C VAL A 569 28.34 -9.87 -6.58
N GLN A 570 29.57 -10.18 -7.01
CA GLN A 570 29.94 -11.53 -7.45
C GLN A 570 29.83 -12.59 -6.36
N LYS A 571 29.94 -12.22 -5.09
CA LYS A 571 29.82 -13.14 -3.95
C LYS A 571 28.37 -13.51 -3.64
N VAL A 572 27.41 -12.64 -3.97
CA VAL A 572 26.02 -12.76 -3.49
C VAL A 572 24.99 -12.93 -4.59
N LEU A 573 25.29 -12.53 -5.84
CA LEU A 573 24.38 -12.68 -6.96
C LEU A 573 24.91 -13.66 -8.03
N PRO A 574 24.04 -14.55 -8.55
CA PRO A 574 24.41 -15.40 -9.67
C PRO A 574 24.67 -14.55 -10.93
N PRO A 575 25.46 -15.05 -11.89
CA PRO A 575 25.88 -14.27 -13.06
C PRO A 575 24.75 -13.60 -13.84
N TYR A 576 23.60 -14.28 -14.00
CA TYR A 576 22.45 -13.77 -14.72
C TYR A 576 21.73 -12.62 -14.00
N ALA A 577 21.84 -12.52 -12.66
CA ALA A 577 21.18 -11.48 -11.86
C ALA A 577 22.07 -10.26 -11.61
N ARG A 578 23.37 -10.34 -11.97
CA ARG A 578 24.30 -9.21 -11.84
C ARG A 578 23.93 -8.13 -12.85
N PRO A 579 23.85 -6.84 -12.44
CA PRO A 579 23.59 -5.77 -13.39
C PRO A 579 24.65 -5.72 -14.49
N VAL A 580 24.18 -5.73 -15.74
CA VAL A 580 25.05 -5.51 -16.93
C VAL A 580 25.37 -4.04 -17.08
N PHE A 581 24.42 -3.19 -16.72
CA PHE A 581 24.57 -1.74 -16.77
C PHE A 581 24.39 -1.13 -15.38
N LEU A 582 25.19 -0.10 -15.07
CA LEU A 582 25.03 0.73 -13.89
C LEU A 582 24.73 2.16 -14.31
N ARG A 583 23.89 2.82 -13.51
CA ARG A 583 23.61 4.25 -13.58
C ARG A 583 23.87 4.84 -12.20
N ILE A 584 24.78 5.80 -12.10
CA ILE A 584 25.09 6.50 -10.86
C ILE A 584 24.46 7.87 -10.94
N SER A 585 23.54 8.15 -10.04
CA SER A 585 22.79 9.41 -9.99
C SER A 585 22.75 9.95 -8.56
N PRO A 586 22.61 11.28 -8.37
CA PRO A 586 22.55 11.85 -7.02
C PRO A 586 21.41 11.28 -6.17
N GLN A 587 20.30 10.92 -6.82
CA GLN A 587 19.12 10.36 -6.18
C GLN A 587 18.33 9.46 -7.14
N VAL A 588 17.55 8.53 -6.59
CA VAL A 588 16.58 7.71 -7.33
C VAL A 588 15.18 8.26 -7.05
N ASP A 589 14.37 8.46 -8.10
CA ASP A 589 13.02 8.97 -7.96
C ASP A 589 12.13 8.00 -7.18
N THR A 590 11.40 8.55 -6.20
CA THR A 590 10.43 7.81 -5.40
C THR A 590 9.07 8.48 -5.40
N THR A 591 8.02 7.72 -5.09
CA THR A 591 6.69 8.27 -4.80
C THR A 591 6.68 8.93 -3.43
N GLY A 592 5.62 9.68 -3.10
CA GLY A 592 5.42 10.22 -1.75
C GLY A 592 5.30 9.14 -0.65
N THR A 593 5.16 7.88 -1.04
CA THR A 593 5.21 6.69 -0.17
C THR A 593 6.49 5.90 -0.35
N PHE A 594 7.58 6.55 -0.74
CA PHE A 594 8.94 6.01 -0.89
C PHE A 594 9.07 4.79 -1.82
N LYS A 595 8.12 4.60 -2.74
CA LYS A 595 8.22 3.55 -3.76
C LYS A 595 9.09 4.05 -4.92
N ILE A 596 10.08 3.27 -5.30
CA ILE A 596 10.95 3.57 -6.43
C ILE A 596 10.15 3.68 -7.72
N GLN A 597 10.40 4.74 -8.50
CA GLN A 597 9.80 4.99 -9.81
C GLN A 597 10.77 4.59 -10.91
N LYS A 598 10.46 3.54 -11.66
CA LYS A 598 11.34 2.98 -12.69
C LYS A 598 11.01 3.42 -14.11
N THR A 599 9.82 3.97 -14.36
CA THR A 599 9.32 4.24 -15.72
C THR A 599 10.25 5.16 -16.53
N ARG A 600 10.75 6.23 -15.92
CA ARG A 600 11.71 7.15 -16.57
C ARG A 600 13.04 6.44 -16.82
N LEU A 601 13.56 5.72 -15.85
CA LEU A 601 14.81 4.98 -15.93
C LEU A 601 14.77 3.91 -17.02
N GLN A 602 13.66 3.18 -17.13
CA GLN A 602 13.45 2.16 -18.17
C GLN A 602 13.39 2.77 -19.56
N LYS A 603 12.75 3.95 -19.71
CA LYS A 603 12.63 4.66 -20.98
C LYS A 603 13.96 5.24 -21.45
N GLU A 604 14.73 5.82 -20.54
CA GLU A 604 16.06 6.37 -20.84
C GLU A 604 17.10 5.25 -21.09
N GLY A 605 16.95 4.10 -20.41
CA GLY A 605 17.81 2.92 -20.58
C GLY A 605 19.28 3.22 -20.32
N PHE A 606 20.15 2.69 -21.17
CA PHE A 606 21.60 2.83 -21.09
C PHE A 606 22.19 3.80 -22.12
N ASP A 607 21.37 4.67 -22.72
CA ASP A 607 21.79 5.66 -23.72
C ASP A 607 22.45 6.88 -23.02
N PRO A 608 23.77 7.11 -23.18
CA PRO A 608 24.46 8.23 -22.51
C PRO A 608 24.07 9.61 -23.04
N ARG A 609 23.32 9.71 -24.15
CA ARG A 609 22.90 11.00 -24.74
C ARG A 609 21.64 11.56 -24.11
N VAL A 610 20.86 10.73 -23.40
CA VAL A 610 19.56 11.12 -22.82
C VAL A 610 19.60 11.39 -21.32
N THR A 611 20.76 11.22 -20.70
CA THR A 611 20.95 11.47 -19.27
C THR A 611 22.31 12.09 -18.98
N ALA A 612 22.35 12.95 -17.95
CA ALA A 612 23.60 13.48 -17.43
C ALA A 612 24.27 12.57 -16.38
N ASP A 613 23.59 11.51 -15.98
CA ASP A 613 24.09 10.55 -14.99
C ASP A 613 25.24 9.72 -15.56
N GLN A 614 26.12 9.25 -14.69
CA GLN A 614 27.23 8.41 -15.08
C GLN A 614 26.78 6.99 -15.37
N LEU A 615 27.01 6.48 -16.58
CA LEU A 615 26.63 5.13 -16.99
C LEU A 615 27.88 4.25 -17.12
N TYR A 616 27.71 2.97 -16.77
CA TYR A 616 28.75 1.96 -16.91
C TYR A 616 28.20 0.68 -17.53
N PHE A 617 29.07 -0.04 -18.22
CA PHE A 617 28.81 -1.33 -18.84
C PHE A 617 29.75 -2.40 -18.27
N LEU A 618 29.23 -3.54 -17.86
CA LEU A 618 30.04 -4.68 -17.42
C LEU A 618 30.61 -5.41 -18.62
N ASN A 619 31.87 -5.16 -18.92
CA ASN A 619 32.60 -5.92 -19.93
C ASN A 619 32.96 -7.31 -19.35
N SER A 620 32.18 -8.32 -19.76
CA SER A 620 32.34 -9.69 -19.25
C SER A 620 33.69 -10.34 -19.62
N ARG A 621 34.33 -9.89 -20.71
CA ARG A 621 35.66 -10.36 -21.12
C ARG A 621 36.77 -9.70 -20.33
N ALA A 622 36.64 -8.40 -20.08
CA ALA A 622 37.61 -7.64 -19.29
C ALA A 622 37.47 -7.86 -17.77
N GLY A 623 36.26 -8.30 -17.34
CA GLY A 623 35.99 -8.60 -15.94
C GLY A 623 35.76 -7.37 -15.07
N HIS A 624 35.43 -6.21 -15.64
CA HIS A 624 35.20 -4.97 -14.90
C HIS A 624 34.15 -4.08 -15.60
N TYR A 625 33.64 -3.08 -14.87
CA TYR A 625 32.76 -2.05 -15.41
C TYR A 625 33.58 -0.98 -16.13
N GLU A 626 33.19 -0.65 -17.35
CA GLU A 626 33.74 0.42 -18.17
C GLU A 626 32.73 1.58 -18.28
N VAL A 627 33.23 2.82 -18.37
CA VAL A 627 32.39 3.99 -18.55
C VAL A 627 31.68 3.91 -19.91
N MET A 628 30.37 4.07 -19.92
CA MET A 628 29.55 4.07 -21.12
C MET A 628 29.79 5.34 -21.93
N THR A 629 30.46 5.23 -23.05
CA THR A 629 30.63 6.29 -24.04
C THR A 629 29.62 6.14 -25.18
N GLU A 630 29.38 7.19 -25.97
CA GLU A 630 28.55 7.10 -27.17
C GLU A 630 29.08 6.05 -28.17
N ALA A 631 30.41 5.93 -28.32
CA ALA A 631 31.02 4.92 -29.18
C ALA A 631 30.73 3.50 -28.68
N MET A 632 30.78 3.27 -27.36
CA MET A 632 30.45 1.98 -26.74
C MET A 632 28.96 1.68 -26.89
N TYR A 633 28.10 2.67 -26.66
CA TYR A 633 26.66 2.55 -26.85
C TYR A 633 26.33 2.10 -28.29
N ASN A 634 26.88 2.80 -29.28
CA ASN A 634 26.65 2.46 -30.68
C ASN A 634 27.17 1.05 -31.00
N ALA A 635 28.33 0.65 -30.48
CA ALA A 635 28.88 -0.67 -30.68
C ALA A 635 28.03 -1.80 -30.06
N LEU A 636 27.40 -1.53 -28.89
CA LEU A 636 26.45 -2.45 -28.25
C LEU A 636 25.15 -2.58 -29.08
N VAL A 637 24.58 -1.45 -29.52
CA VAL A 637 23.33 -1.41 -30.30
C VAL A 637 23.51 -2.07 -31.67
N GLU A 638 24.67 -1.92 -32.28
CA GLU A 638 25.02 -2.57 -33.57
C GLU A 638 25.47 -4.03 -33.44
N GLY A 639 25.53 -4.56 -32.20
CA GLY A 639 25.93 -5.95 -31.93
C GLY A 639 27.43 -6.23 -32.13
N ARG A 640 28.28 -5.18 -32.17
CA ARG A 640 29.74 -5.34 -32.28
C ARG A 640 30.40 -5.74 -30.96
N ILE A 641 29.76 -5.45 -29.86
CA ILE A 641 30.16 -5.91 -28.53
C ILE A 641 29.17 -6.98 -28.08
N PRO A 642 29.59 -8.23 -27.82
CA PRO A 642 28.72 -9.31 -27.36
C PRO A 642 28.44 -9.13 -25.85
N LEU A 643 27.22 -9.44 -25.41
CA LEU A 643 26.74 -9.43 -24.03
C LEU A 643 26.77 -10.80 -23.34
#